data_a78b1bf0a191ad33b2afb47a8591a967
#
_entry.id   a78b1bf0a191ad33b2afb47a8591a967
#
_cell.length_a   1.000
_cell.length_b   1.000
_cell.length_c   1.000
_cell.angle_alpha   90.00
_cell.angle_beta   90.00
_cell.angle_gamma   90.00
#
_symmetry.space_group_name_H-M   'P 1'
#
loop_
_entity.id
_entity.type
_entity.pdbx_description
1 polymer ?
#
loop_
_entity_poly.entity_id
_entity_poly.type
_entity_poly.pdbx_seq_one_letter_code
_entity_poly.pdbx_strand_id
1 'polypeptide(L)'
;MNGDLYQELKKRISGEVRFDKVSRFLYSTDASIYEIEPIGVVIPRTHEDVFAVMEITRDFGVPLLPRGAGTSLAGQTVGEAVVVDMSKYLNRVLEVNTEERWALVEPGVVQEQLNLHLKPMGYLFGPDTSTANRATLGGMMGNNSAGSHSIVYGKTIDHVLETHVVLASGEQRVFKDMSFEEAAQMSGIEGRISDIVANNREEIDRRFPRIQRRVSGYNLDEFVRGKKFNLSKLIVGSEGTLAAVHQARVRIEPRPAAVALCVIHFKELVESIRATDIILPFNPSAIELVDDLILSLARGSLELSRQMDFIDGTPAAILLVEFYGENEAELRSKIESLEAALKREKFGYSYVRAFDAAEQTRIWKLRKAGLGLLLGMKGERKPIAFVEDCAVEPSKLAKFLVRFQEVIAKYDTTAGYYGHASVGCLHIRPLINTKSRREIQVMKDMTDDITDLVLEFNGSMSGEHGDGLARSHLNERLFGHQIYKAFQDVKLAFDPHSRMNPGKIVNGPPMTENLRYGEKYSTVFVNTHYDFSREGGLATAVELCNGAAVCRKQNEGTMCPSYMVTKEDEHSTRGRANYMREILSGKTGIEEFSGQKLHDALDLCLECKGCKAECPSNVDMAKLKYEFLAHYNEAHGTPLRSKLFAGIHNLSRIASIWPAMANTMMARPIVRQALDKYLGIDARRKLPPIAPQTFESWFRKRSRPPKATTANPAGKVILFHDTFIDFNYPEIGKATTTLLEAAGYEVAISERQCCGRPMISKGLPEEARANAAFNVGKLAPFVEQGYSIVGCEPSCILTFRDEYPDLLKGHAVDAVAKASFLLEEFIVREKKEGRWKLDLKRQTTKALIHGHCHEKALIGSRFLKETMALAYTVEEIDSGCCGMAGSFGFEKEHYDISMAIGQRRLFPAVEKQPDAIVVAPGVSCRQQVEHATGRKALHPAEALVLAL
;
A
#
# COMPACT_ATOMS: atom_id res chain seq x y z
N MET A 1 18.43 23.39 -25.09
CA MET A 1 18.82 23.13 -23.70
C MET A 1 18.33 21.77 -23.21
N ASN A 2 17.00 21.49 -23.11
CA ASN A 2 16.54 20.19 -22.62
C ASN A 2 16.93 19.00 -23.54
N GLY A 3 17.00 19.22 -24.86
CA GLY A 3 17.44 18.19 -25.80
C GLY A 3 18.93 17.83 -25.67
N ASP A 4 19.79 18.81 -25.51
CA ASP A 4 21.22 18.60 -25.33
C ASP A 4 21.52 17.95 -23.97
N LEU A 5 20.85 18.39 -22.91
CA LEU A 5 20.90 17.77 -21.57
C LEU A 5 20.53 16.29 -21.63
N TYR A 6 19.39 15.97 -22.29
CA TYR A 6 18.94 14.59 -22.49
C TYR A 6 19.99 13.73 -23.19
N GLN A 7 20.57 14.23 -24.28
CA GLN A 7 21.58 13.48 -25.07
C GLN A 7 22.84 13.23 -24.25
N GLU A 8 23.31 14.22 -23.48
CA GLU A 8 24.52 14.06 -22.67
C GLU A 8 24.29 13.08 -21.52
N LEU A 9 23.11 13.17 -20.83
CA LEU A 9 22.72 12.20 -19.82
C LEU A 9 22.63 10.79 -20.41
N LYS A 10 21.96 10.63 -21.57
CA LYS A 10 21.76 9.33 -22.23
C LYS A 10 23.09 8.68 -22.62
N LYS A 11 24.09 9.47 -22.95
CA LYS A 11 25.44 9.01 -23.35
C LYS A 11 26.23 8.49 -22.16
N ARG A 12 26.14 9.15 -20.99
CA ARG A 12 27.00 8.89 -19.83
C ARG A 12 26.37 8.03 -18.74
N ILE A 13 25.03 7.94 -18.66
CA ILE A 13 24.31 7.18 -17.64
C ILE A 13 24.06 5.76 -18.12
N SER A 14 24.49 4.76 -17.34
CA SER A 14 24.21 3.33 -17.60
C SER A 14 22.81 2.92 -17.15
N GLY A 15 22.20 3.69 -16.26
CA GLY A 15 20.82 3.56 -15.79
C GLY A 15 19.82 4.08 -16.83
N GLU A 16 18.73 4.66 -16.33
CA GLU A 16 17.62 5.11 -17.18
C GLU A 16 17.54 6.64 -17.21
N VAL A 17 17.34 7.19 -18.40
CA VAL A 17 17.13 8.62 -18.64
C VAL A 17 15.79 8.80 -19.33
N ARG A 18 14.84 9.43 -18.68
CA ARG A 18 13.44 9.55 -19.11
C ARG A 18 12.99 11.01 -19.12
N PHE A 19 12.79 11.57 -20.30
CA PHE A 19 12.31 12.94 -20.49
C PHE A 19 10.96 12.98 -21.21
N ASP A 20 10.36 11.81 -21.42
CA ASP A 20 9.03 11.69 -21.99
C ASP A 20 7.95 12.23 -21.03
N LYS A 21 6.82 12.63 -21.60
CA LYS A 21 5.73 13.29 -20.88
C LYS A 21 5.14 12.40 -19.78
N VAL A 22 5.00 11.09 -20.04
CA VAL A 22 4.42 10.15 -19.06
C VAL A 22 5.32 10.03 -17.83
N SER A 23 6.62 9.78 -18.02
CA SER A 23 7.59 9.73 -16.93
C SER A 23 7.59 11.01 -16.10
N ARG A 24 7.54 12.19 -16.73
CA ARG A 24 7.47 13.48 -16.04
C ARG A 24 6.20 13.59 -15.18
N PHE A 25 5.05 13.17 -15.67
CA PHE A 25 3.80 13.15 -14.89
C PHE A 25 3.85 12.19 -13.71
N LEU A 26 4.44 11.00 -13.88
CA LEU A 26 4.58 10.05 -12.78
C LEU A 26 5.39 10.61 -11.61
N TYR A 27 6.34 11.48 -11.89
CA TYR A 27 7.22 12.10 -10.90
C TYR A 27 6.84 13.53 -10.52
N SER A 28 5.75 14.08 -11.07
CA SER A 28 5.25 15.42 -10.74
C SER A 28 4.62 15.52 -9.36
N THR A 29 4.29 14.38 -8.74
CA THR A 29 3.59 14.30 -7.44
C THR A 29 4.29 13.38 -6.46
N ASP A 30 4.01 13.60 -5.17
CA ASP A 30 4.35 12.69 -4.08
C ASP A 30 3.09 12.44 -3.20
N ALA A 31 3.23 12.14 -1.91
CA ALA A 31 2.09 11.98 -1.01
C ALA A 31 1.54 13.32 -0.47
N SER A 32 2.11 14.46 -0.85
CA SER A 32 1.66 15.80 -0.47
C SER A 32 0.51 16.32 -1.34
N ILE A 33 0.09 17.52 -1.05
CA ILE A 33 -0.93 18.24 -1.83
C ILE A 33 -0.35 18.98 -3.05
N TYR A 34 0.94 18.86 -3.33
CA TYR A 34 1.64 19.60 -4.35
C TYR A 34 1.86 18.79 -5.63
N GLU A 35 1.99 19.53 -6.73
CA GLU A 35 2.31 19.00 -8.04
C GLU A 35 3.20 19.98 -8.81
N ILE A 36 4.41 19.52 -9.18
CA ILE A 36 5.34 20.27 -10.02
C ILE A 36 5.94 19.29 -11.04
N GLU A 37 5.75 19.59 -12.33
CA GLU A 37 6.29 18.74 -13.40
C GLU A 37 7.82 18.86 -13.46
N PRO A 38 8.59 17.77 -13.36
CA PRO A 38 10.04 17.81 -13.42
C PRO A 38 10.55 18.05 -14.85
N ILE A 39 11.79 18.50 -14.98
CA ILE A 39 12.49 18.64 -16.27
C ILE A 39 12.68 17.27 -16.93
N GLY A 40 13.06 16.28 -16.13
CA GLY A 40 13.27 14.91 -16.56
C GLY A 40 13.54 14.02 -15.35
N VAL A 41 13.69 12.72 -15.59
CA VAL A 41 13.95 11.70 -14.56
C VAL A 41 15.16 10.89 -14.95
N VAL A 42 16.08 10.69 -13.99
CA VAL A 42 17.22 9.78 -14.10
C VAL A 42 17.09 8.72 -13.02
N ILE A 43 17.23 7.45 -13.39
CA ILE A 43 17.22 6.31 -12.46
C ILE A 43 18.60 5.68 -12.51
N PRO A 44 19.53 6.07 -11.63
CA PRO A 44 20.91 5.61 -11.65
C PRO A 44 20.98 4.12 -11.33
N ARG A 45 21.84 3.39 -12.03
CA ARG A 45 22.09 1.97 -11.78
C ARG A 45 23.31 1.75 -10.90
N THR A 46 24.26 2.65 -10.96
CA THR A 46 25.51 2.59 -10.19
C THR A 46 25.78 3.92 -9.48
N HIS A 47 26.78 3.93 -8.59
CA HIS A 47 27.21 5.17 -7.95
C HIS A 47 27.82 6.15 -8.95
N GLU A 48 28.53 5.64 -9.97
CA GLU A 48 29.10 6.42 -11.07
C GLU A 48 28.01 7.18 -11.84
N ASP A 49 26.83 6.57 -12.02
CA ASP A 49 25.70 7.26 -12.63
C ASP A 49 25.24 8.46 -11.77
N VAL A 50 25.27 8.33 -10.42
CA VAL A 50 24.94 9.45 -9.52
C VAL A 50 25.98 10.57 -9.68
N PHE A 51 27.28 10.22 -9.77
CA PHE A 51 28.34 11.21 -9.96
C PHE A 51 28.19 11.92 -11.31
N ALA A 52 27.93 11.15 -12.36
CA ALA A 52 27.77 11.69 -13.71
C ALA A 52 26.55 12.64 -13.83
N VAL A 53 25.38 12.28 -13.22
CA VAL A 53 24.21 13.17 -13.27
C VAL A 53 24.45 14.47 -12.53
N MET A 54 25.17 14.43 -11.39
CA MET A 54 25.55 15.64 -10.64
C MET A 54 26.46 16.57 -11.45
N GLU A 55 27.46 16.03 -12.13
CA GLU A 55 28.35 16.79 -13.01
C GLU A 55 27.59 17.40 -14.19
N ILE A 56 26.84 16.59 -14.93
CA ILE A 56 26.10 17.05 -16.11
C ILE A 56 25.09 18.15 -15.73
N THR A 57 24.30 17.95 -14.69
CA THR A 57 23.33 18.97 -14.27
C THR A 57 24.02 20.25 -13.79
N ARG A 58 25.21 20.15 -13.19
CA ARG A 58 26.05 21.30 -12.84
C ARG A 58 26.46 22.06 -14.11
N ASP A 59 27.00 21.37 -15.11
CA ASP A 59 27.54 21.97 -16.31
C ASP A 59 26.43 22.64 -17.16
N PHE A 60 25.20 22.08 -17.11
CA PHE A 60 24.03 22.69 -17.74
C PHE A 60 23.32 23.75 -16.90
N GLY A 61 23.75 23.95 -15.63
CA GLY A 61 23.11 24.89 -14.71
C GLY A 61 21.67 24.52 -14.32
N VAL A 62 21.32 23.22 -14.34
CA VAL A 62 19.96 22.71 -14.13
C VAL A 62 19.79 22.22 -12.70
N PRO A 63 18.65 22.53 -12.01
CA PRO A 63 18.37 21.98 -10.70
C PRO A 63 18.26 20.46 -10.66
N LEU A 64 18.66 19.85 -9.53
CA LEU A 64 18.60 18.42 -9.28
C LEU A 64 17.85 18.12 -8.00
N LEU A 65 17.02 17.06 -8.01
CA LEU A 65 16.20 16.63 -6.89
C LEU A 65 16.43 15.14 -6.62
N PRO A 66 17.18 14.76 -5.55
CA PRO A 66 17.28 13.38 -5.11
C PRO A 66 15.95 12.88 -4.60
N ARG A 67 15.49 11.69 -5.01
CA ARG A 67 14.20 11.14 -4.64
C ARG A 67 14.31 9.67 -4.23
N GLY A 68 13.60 9.30 -3.17
CA GLY A 68 13.35 7.92 -2.78
C GLY A 68 11.98 7.44 -3.23
N ALA A 69 11.15 6.94 -2.31
CA ALA A 69 9.84 6.37 -2.63
C ALA A 69 8.74 7.41 -2.96
N GLY A 70 8.98 8.70 -2.76
CA GLY A 70 7.97 9.75 -2.94
C GLY A 70 6.79 9.62 -1.97
N THR A 71 7.08 9.33 -0.70
CA THR A 71 6.10 9.23 0.39
C THR A 71 6.00 10.49 1.23
N SER A 72 6.72 11.53 0.87
CA SER A 72 6.72 12.83 1.54
C SER A 72 5.34 13.48 1.58
N LEU A 73 4.99 14.07 2.72
CA LEU A 73 3.69 14.72 2.95
C LEU A 73 3.73 16.24 2.82
N ALA A 74 4.91 16.86 2.73
CA ALA A 74 5.08 18.30 2.67
C ALA A 74 5.64 18.81 1.31
N GLY A 75 5.81 17.94 0.30
CA GLY A 75 6.25 18.33 -1.04
C GLY A 75 7.77 18.45 -1.21
N GLN A 76 8.55 17.69 -0.41
CA GLN A 76 10.01 17.67 -0.55
C GLN A 76 10.48 17.10 -1.87
N THR A 77 9.72 16.16 -2.43
CA THR A 77 10.16 15.33 -3.57
C THR A 77 9.52 15.72 -4.90
N VAL A 78 8.99 16.94 -4.99
CA VAL A 78 8.48 17.56 -6.23
C VAL A 78 9.18 18.88 -6.52
N GLY A 79 9.51 19.14 -7.79
CA GLY A 79 10.22 20.36 -8.18
C GLY A 79 10.56 20.38 -9.68
N GLU A 80 10.72 21.59 -10.22
CA GLU A 80 11.21 21.82 -11.60
C GLU A 80 12.72 21.54 -11.67
N ALA A 81 13.09 20.28 -11.67
CA ALA A 81 14.43 19.77 -11.58
C ALA A 81 14.60 18.47 -12.37
N VAL A 82 15.83 18.01 -12.56
CA VAL A 82 16.10 16.62 -12.92
C VAL A 82 15.92 15.77 -11.65
N VAL A 83 14.90 14.94 -11.61
CA VAL A 83 14.64 14.02 -10.50
C VAL A 83 15.59 12.82 -10.61
N VAL A 84 16.30 12.51 -9.52
CA VAL A 84 17.20 11.35 -9.45
C VAL A 84 16.59 10.31 -8.52
N ASP A 85 15.94 9.28 -9.08
CA ASP A 85 15.28 8.22 -8.31
C ASP A 85 16.28 7.13 -7.91
N MET A 86 16.66 7.13 -6.63
CA MET A 86 17.62 6.17 -6.06
C MET A 86 16.99 4.81 -5.73
N SER A 87 15.66 4.65 -5.83
CA SER A 87 14.95 3.53 -5.20
C SER A 87 15.01 2.20 -5.98
N LYS A 88 15.26 2.25 -7.32
CA LYS A 88 15.13 1.06 -8.19
C LYS A 88 16.34 0.15 -8.15
N TYR A 89 17.55 0.71 -8.24
CA TYR A 89 18.78 -0.06 -8.41
C TYR A 89 19.76 0.09 -7.24
N LEU A 90 19.82 1.26 -6.58
CA LEU A 90 20.71 1.52 -5.47
C LEU A 90 20.05 1.14 -4.13
N ASN A 91 19.77 -0.15 -3.94
CA ASN A 91 18.95 -0.67 -2.83
C ASN A 91 19.57 -1.90 -2.14
N ARG A 92 20.90 -1.98 -2.07
CA ARG A 92 21.63 -3.08 -1.43
C ARG A 92 22.04 -2.72 0.00
N VAL A 93 21.96 -3.70 0.90
CA VAL A 93 22.70 -3.71 2.16
C VAL A 93 24.10 -4.20 1.82
N LEU A 94 25.09 -3.32 1.97
CA LEU A 94 26.46 -3.57 1.51
C LEU A 94 27.27 -4.35 2.54
N GLU A 95 27.14 -3.99 3.81
CA GLU A 95 27.88 -4.59 4.91
C GLU A 95 27.07 -4.48 6.22
N VAL A 96 27.20 -5.47 7.11
CA VAL A 96 26.64 -5.44 8.46
C VAL A 96 27.73 -5.85 9.45
N ASN A 97 27.97 -5.02 10.46
CA ASN A 97 28.86 -5.30 11.58
C ASN A 97 28.04 -5.33 12.88
N THR A 98 27.81 -6.54 13.39
CA THR A 98 27.03 -6.77 14.62
C THR A 98 27.82 -6.46 15.90
N GLU A 99 29.14 -6.52 15.86
CA GLU A 99 30.00 -6.20 17.02
C GLU A 99 30.01 -4.70 17.30
N GLU A 100 30.17 -3.90 16.25
CA GLU A 100 30.13 -2.44 16.32
C GLU A 100 28.71 -1.86 16.13
N ARG A 101 27.71 -2.70 15.83
CA ARG A 101 26.30 -2.37 15.68
C ARG A 101 26.01 -1.33 14.60
N TRP A 102 26.46 -1.58 13.37
CA TRP A 102 26.15 -0.75 12.23
C TRP A 102 25.90 -1.56 10.95
N ALA A 103 25.23 -0.93 10.01
CA ALA A 103 25.07 -1.43 8.64
C ALA A 103 25.45 -0.31 7.65
N LEU A 104 26.14 -0.67 6.57
CA LEU A 104 26.42 0.19 5.41
C LEU A 104 25.39 -0.11 4.33
N VAL A 105 24.66 0.93 3.91
CA VAL A 105 23.50 0.77 3.04
C VAL A 105 23.49 1.78 1.90
N GLU A 106 22.89 1.39 0.77
CA GLU A 106 22.54 2.28 -0.32
C GLU A 106 21.23 3.04 -0.02
N PRO A 107 21.01 4.26 -0.58
CA PRO A 107 19.88 5.12 -0.23
C PRO A 107 18.51 4.56 -0.60
N GLY A 108 18.42 3.67 -1.59
CA GLY A 108 17.19 3.03 -2.04
C GLY A 108 16.76 1.82 -1.21
N VAL A 109 17.54 1.39 -0.23
CA VAL A 109 17.16 0.30 0.69
C VAL A 109 15.88 0.69 1.42
N VAL A 110 14.86 -0.15 1.33
CA VAL A 110 13.60 0.03 2.07
C VAL A 110 13.80 -0.40 3.53
N GLN A 111 13.30 0.38 4.47
CA GLN A 111 13.46 0.12 5.92
C GLN A 111 13.09 -1.32 6.31
N GLU A 112 11.96 -1.83 5.85
CA GLU A 112 11.53 -3.20 6.12
C GLU A 112 12.51 -4.25 5.54
N GLN A 113 13.09 -4.00 4.36
CA GLN A 113 14.10 -4.89 3.78
C GLN A 113 15.34 -4.96 4.65
N LEU A 114 15.81 -3.83 5.18
CA LEU A 114 16.92 -3.81 6.15
C LEU A 114 16.55 -4.61 7.39
N ASN A 115 15.36 -4.39 7.95
CA ASN A 115 14.91 -5.09 9.16
C ASN A 115 14.70 -6.59 8.94
N LEU A 116 14.26 -7.02 7.76
CA LEU A 116 14.20 -8.45 7.39
C LEU A 116 15.59 -9.05 7.26
N HIS A 117 16.56 -8.31 6.70
CA HIS A 117 17.96 -8.74 6.59
C HIS A 117 18.63 -8.88 7.97
N LEU A 118 18.38 -7.94 8.89
CA LEU A 118 18.94 -7.92 10.24
C LEU A 118 18.28 -8.91 11.21
N LYS A 119 17.03 -9.31 10.96
CA LYS A 119 16.24 -10.16 11.86
C LYS A 119 16.93 -11.45 12.26
N PRO A 120 17.54 -12.24 11.36
CA PRO A 120 18.25 -13.47 11.73
C PRO A 120 19.46 -13.24 12.64
N MET A 121 20.01 -12.01 12.64
CA MET A 121 21.15 -11.59 13.45
C MET A 121 20.73 -11.04 14.83
N GLY A 122 19.41 -10.92 15.09
CA GLY A 122 18.87 -10.39 16.34
C GLY A 122 18.82 -8.86 16.42
N TYR A 123 18.93 -8.15 15.27
CA TYR A 123 18.99 -6.70 15.22
C TYR A 123 17.84 -6.09 14.40
N LEU A 124 17.68 -4.77 14.53
CA LEU A 124 16.79 -3.93 13.75
C LEU A 124 17.38 -2.51 13.55
N PHE A 125 16.86 -1.77 12.58
CA PHE A 125 17.04 -0.34 12.45
C PHE A 125 15.93 0.36 13.24
N GLY A 126 16.29 1.13 14.24
CA GLY A 126 15.37 1.64 15.30
C GLY A 126 14.22 2.51 14.82
N PRO A 127 14.44 3.58 14.02
CA PRO A 127 13.35 4.45 13.55
C PRO A 127 12.33 3.68 12.71
N ASP A 128 11.05 3.67 13.12
CA ASP A 128 9.99 2.83 12.54
C ASP A 128 8.84 3.67 11.96
N THR A 129 8.98 4.13 10.74
CA THR A 129 7.93 4.93 10.08
C THR A 129 6.70 4.10 9.74
N SER A 130 5.51 4.73 9.67
CA SER A 130 4.28 4.08 9.18
C SER A 130 4.41 3.60 7.72
N THR A 131 5.39 4.11 7.00
CA THR A 131 5.72 3.77 5.61
C THR A 131 6.87 2.76 5.49
N ALA A 132 7.29 2.10 6.57
CA ALA A 132 8.46 1.22 6.65
C ALA A 132 8.56 0.18 5.52
N ASN A 133 7.41 -0.33 5.03
CA ASN A 133 7.35 -1.32 3.94
C ASN A 133 7.66 -0.76 2.55
N ARG A 134 7.92 0.57 2.43
CA ARG A 134 8.20 1.26 1.18
C ARG A 134 9.12 2.49 1.29
N ALA A 135 9.24 3.11 2.46
CA ALA A 135 10.17 4.23 2.70
C ALA A 135 11.61 3.77 2.53
N THR A 136 12.38 4.53 1.77
CA THR A 136 13.81 4.28 1.54
C THR A 136 14.65 4.98 2.58
N LEU A 137 15.81 4.41 2.96
CA LEU A 137 16.70 5.01 3.95
C LEU A 137 17.20 6.40 3.53
N GLY A 138 17.47 6.62 2.23
CA GLY A 138 17.81 7.95 1.72
C GLY A 138 16.68 8.96 1.92
N GLY A 139 15.41 8.55 1.72
CA GLY A 139 14.25 9.38 2.01
C GLY A 139 14.05 9.63 3.50
N MET A 140 14.27 8.62 4.35
CA MET A 140 14.22 8.77 5.81
C MET A 140 15.30 9.72 6.33
N MET A 141 16.51 9.66 5.76
CA MET A 141 17.56 10.62 6.05
C MET A 141 17.19 12.03 5.59
N GLY A 142 16.65 12.17 4.36
CA GLY A 142 16.24 13.47 3.84
C GLY A 142 15.24 14.19 4.75
N ASN A 143 14.26 13.48 5.30
CA ASN A 143 13.25 14.04 6.21
C ASN A 143 13.62 14.02 7.69
N ASN A 144 14.68 13.32 8.10
CA ASN A 144 14.94 13.00 9.51
C ASN A 144 13.75 12.28 10.16
N SER A 145 13.24 11.26 9.47
CA SER A 145 12.04 10.55 9.85
C SER A 145 12.14 9.87 11.21
N ALA A 146 11.00 9.74 11.88
CA ALA A 146 10.84 8.99 13.12
C ALA A 146 9.59 8.12 13.06
N GLY A 147 9.23 7.44 14.13
CA GLY A 147 8.06 6.57 14.17
C GLY A 147 7.48 6.40 15.57
N SER A 148 6.62 5.42 15.72
CA SER A 148 5.86 5.15 16.95
C SER A 148 6.76 4.87 18.16
N HIS A 149 7.92 4.25 17.91
CA HIS A 149 8.89 3.89 18.95
C HIS A 149 9.99 4.93 19.17
N SER A 150 9.77 6.18 18.74
CA SER A 150 10.77 7.24 18.87
C SER A 150 11.07 7.62 20.33
N ILE A 151 10.19 7.34 21.29
CA ILE A 151 10.48 7.48 22.70
C ILE A 151 11.69 6.61 23.13
N VAL A 152 11.89 5.47 22.46
CA VAL A 152 13.03 4.56 22.69
C VAL A 152 14.17 4.82 21.71
N TYR A 153 13.88 4.92 20.42
CA TYR A 153 14.87 4.92 19.36
C TYR A 153 15.23 6.31 18.82
N GLY A 154 14.48 7.37 19.20
CA GLY A 154 14.71 8.70 18.64
C GLY A 154 14.31 8.83 17.18
N LYS A 155 15.08 9.60 16.42
CA LYS A 155 14.90 9.92 15.01
C LYS A 155 16.00 9.31 14.14
N THR A 156 15.87 9.40 12.83
CA THR A 156 16.89 8.92 11.88
C THR A 156 18.27 9.53 12.14
N ILE A 157 18.33 10.82 12.52
CA ILE A 157 19.59 11.51 12.84
C ILE A 157 20.37 10.84 13.98
N ASP A 158 19.70 10.21 14.94
CA ASP A 158 20.32 9.53 16.08
C ASP A 158 21.01 8.23 15.67
N HIS A 159 20.63 7.67 14.49
CA HIS A 159 21.13 6.42 13.95
C HIS A 159 22.12 6.59 12.77
N VAL A 160 22.23 7.78 12.17
CA VAL A 160 23.19 7.99 11.06
C VAL A 160 24.56 8.34 11.65
N LEU A 161 25.53 7.45 11.40
CA LEU A 161 26.91 7.57 11.87
C LEU A 161 27.80 8.29 10.83
N GLU A 162 27.55 7.99 9.54
CA GLU A 162 28.37 8.46 8.43
C GLU A 162 27.53 8.57 7.17
N THR A 163 27.76 9.58 6.35
CA THR A 163 27.16 9.74 5.03
C THR A 163 28.20 9.92 3.94
N HIS A 164 28.05 9.16 2.86
CA HIS A 164 28.81 9.33 1.62
C HIS A 164 27.95 10.12 0.65
N VAL A 165 28.41 11.29 0.28
CA VAL A 165 27.62 12.26 -0.48
C VAL A 165 28.34 12.77 -1.73
N VAL A 166 27.57 13.26 -2.68
CA VAL A 166 28.03 14.09 -3.78
C VAL A 166 27.49 15.50 -3.60
N LEU A 167 28.37 16.49 -3.50
CA LEU A 167 28.02 17.90 -3.37
C LEU A 167 27.53 18.49 -4.70
N ALA A 168 26.91 19.66 -4.64
CA ALA A 168 26.48 20.41 -5.83
C ALA A 168 27.67 20.73 -6.79
N SER A 169 28.91 20.80 -6.27
CA SER A 169 30.12 20.93 -7.07
C SER A 169 30.49 19.69 -7.89
N GLY A 170 29.91 18.50 -7.60
CA GLY A 170 30.33 17.19 -8.08
C GLY A 170 31.39 16.52 -7.21
N GLU A 171 31.87 17.19 -6.14
CA GLU A 171 32.85 16.63 -5.21
C GLU A 171 32.23 15.52 -4.37
N GLN A 172 32.91 14.38 -4.25
CA GLN A 172 32.54 13.28 -3.38
C GLN A 172 33.13 13.50 -1.99
N ARG A 173 32.31 13.38 -0.96
CA ARG A 173 32.70 13.57 0.43
C ARG A 173 32.16 12.46 1.33
N VAL A 174 32.90 12.17 2.39
CA VAL A 174 32.46 11.31 3.50
C VAL A 174 32.42 12.15 4.76
N PHE A 175 31.23 12.32 5.33
CA PHE A 175 31.02 13.03 6.57
C PHE A 175 30.88 12.02 7.72
N LYS A 176 31.73 12.17 8.74
CA LYS A 176 31.79 11.34 9.94
C LYS A 176 32.23 12.17 11.15
N ASP A 177 32.26 11.58 12.31
CA ASP A 177 32.66 12.22 13.53
C ASP A 177 34.10 12.78 13.46
N MET A 178 34.25 14.01 13.90
CA MET A 178 35.56 14.68 14.17
C MET A 178 35.44 15.58 15.40
N SER A 179 36.57 16.18 15.89
CA SER A 179 36.49 17.16 16.95
C SER A 179 36.05 18.53 16.42
N PHE A 180 35.55 19.40 17.31
CA PHE A 180 35.18 20.77 16.93
C PHE A 180 36.43 21.60 16.58
N GLU A 181 37.55 21.32 17.25
CA GLU A 181 38.84 21.96 16.98
C GLU A 181 39.38 21.64 15.59
N GLU A 182 39.32 20.37 15.17
CA GLU A 182 39.70 19.95 13.82
C GLU A 182 38.80 20.63 12.77
N ALA A 183 37.47 20.64 12.97
CA ALA A 183 36.54 21.28 12.04
C ALA A 183 36.82 22.77 11.87
N ALA A 184 37.11 23.50 12.97
CA ALA A 184 37.37 24.94 12.96
C ALA A 184 38.68 25.29 12.19
N GLN A 185 39.64 24.36 12.10
CA GLN A 185 40.89 24.57 11.37
C GLN A 185 40.81 24.26 9.89
N MET A 186 39.70 23.66 9.43
CA MET A 186 39.52 23.30 8.00
C MET A 186 39.08 24.54 7.19
N SER A 187 39.61 24.67 5.97
CA SER A 187 39.24 25.75 5.03
C SER A 187 38.00 25.43 4.18
N GLY A 188 37.49 24.20 4.30
CA GLY A 188 36.36 23.71 3.50
C GLY A 188 34.97 24.02 4.06
N ILE A 189 33.99 23.17 3.73
CA ILE A 189 32.61 23.29 4.26
C ILE A 189 32.59 23.14 5.77
N GLU A 190 33.42 22.27 6.34
CA GLU A 190 33.53 22.02 7.77
C GLU A 190 33.86 23.29 8.54
N GLY A 191 34.90 24.03 8.10
CA GLY A 191 35.29 25.32 8.74
C GLY A 191 34.19 26.37 8.62
N ARG A 192 33.55 26.51 7.44
CA ARG A 192 32.44 27.45 7.25
C ARG A 192 31.25 27.13 8.18
N ILE A 193 30.88 25.86 8.31
CA ILE A 193 29.81 25.46 9.21
C ILE A 193 30.21 25.69 10.67
N SER A 194 31.47 25.43 11.04
CA SER A 194 31.99 25.74 12.37
C SER A 194 31.85 27.23 12.69
N ASP A 195 32.23 28.11 11.75
CA ASP A 195 32.09 29.57 11.92
C ASP A 195 30.61 30.00 12.03
N ILE A 196 29.71 29.46 11.18
CA ILE A 196 28.27 29.75 11.26
C ILE A 196 27.74 29.38 12.65
N VAL A 197 28.09 28.19 13.16
CA VAL A 197 27.65 27.73 14.48
C VAL A 197 28.22 28.59 15.59
N ALA A 198 29.54 28.91 15.55
CA ALA A 198 30.22 29.72 16.57
C ALA A 198 29.59 31.12 16.68
N ASN A 199 29.33 31.79 15.52
CA ASN A 199 28.76 33.13 15.45
C ASN A 199 27.29 33.19 15.89
N ASN A 200 26.58 32.06 15.94
CA ASN A 200 25.15 32.00 16.26
C ASN A 200 24.83 31.14 17.49
N ARG A 201 25.84 30.70 18.24
CA ARG A 201 25.74 29.70 19.30
C ARG A 201 24.64 29.98 20.33
N GLU A 202 24.58 31.19 20.87
CA GLU A 202 23.60 31.59 21.88
C GLU A 202 22.17 31.59 21.30
N GLU A 203 22.02 32.12 20.10
CA GLU A 203 20.70 32.19 19.44
C GLU A 203 20.19 30.81 19.04
N ILE A 204 21.07 29.91 18.60
CA ILE A 204 20.75 28.50 18.33
C ILE A 204 20.22 27.84 19.61
N ASP A 205 20.94 27.97 20.75
CA ASP A 205 20.50 27.33 21.99
C ASP A 205 19.19 27.90 22.52
N ARG A 206 18.95 29.18 22.26
CA ARG A 206 17.72 29.88 22.65
C ARG A 206 16.52 29.56 21.82
N ARG A 207 16.65 29.47 20.48
CA ARG A 207 15.53 29.39 19.54
C ARG A 207 15.11 27.98 19.21
N PHE A 208 16.03 27.02 19.24
CA PHE A 208 15.66 25.63 18.91
C PHE A 208 14.88 25.01 20.07
N PRO A 209 13.63 24.49 19.80
CA PRO A 209 12.83 23.86 20.84
C PRO A 209 13.57 22.68 21.49
N ARG A 210 13.45 22.55 22.81
CA ARG A 210 14.05 21.43 23.56
C ARG A 210 13.09 20.27 23.69
N ILE A 211 12.56 19.80 22.54
CA ILE A 211 11.68 18.66 22.43
C ILE A 211 12.29 17.61 21.50
N GLN A 212 11.91 16.35 21.69
CA GLN A 212 12.46 15.24 20.91
C GLN A 212 12.01 15.30 19.44
N ARG A 213 10.74 15.64 19.19
CA ARG A 213 10.13 15.69 17.88
C ARG A 213 10.25 17.09 17.26
N ARG A 214 11.37 17.31 16.56
CA ARG A 214 11.64 18.55 15.82
C ARG A 214 12.48 18.22 14.58
N VAL A 215 12.03 18.61 13.40
CA VAL A 215 12.73 18.42 12.13
C VAL A 215 12.69 19.65 11.21
N SER A 216 12.07 20.78 11.61
CA SER A 216 12.08 22.01 10.82
C SER A 216 13.47 22.66 10.80
N GLY A 217 13.84 23.23 9.66
CA GLY A 217 15.12 23.90 9.45
C GLY A 217 16.31 22.93 9.36
N TYR A 218 17.53 23.49 9.30
CA TYR A 218 18.76 22.70 9.42
C TYR A 218 19.13 22.46 10.88
N ASN A 219 19.66 21.29 11.21
CA ASN A 219 19.97 20.83 12.58
C ASN A 219 21.21 21.50 13.17
N LEU A 220 21.26 22.84 13.27
CA LEU A 220 22.38 23.59 13.84
C LEU A 220 22.57 23.33 15.33
N ASP A 221 21.53 22.99 16.06
CA ASP A 221 21.55 22.66 17.47
C ASP A 221 22.36 21.37 17.78
N GLU A 222 22.51 20.46 16.83
CA GLU A 222 23.38 19.28 16.98
C GLU A 222 24.85 19.65 17.19
N PHE A 223 25.27 20.80 16.66
CA PHE A 223 26.64 21.32 16.84
C PHE A 223 26.83 22.18 18.11
N VAL A 224 25.73 22.56 18.74
CA VAL A 224 25.77 23.29 20.03
C VAL A 224 25.60 22.34 21.20
N ARG A 225 24.72 21.36 21.08
CA ARG A 225 24.33 20.39 22.12
C ARG A 225 25.02 19.04 21.94
N GLY A 226 25.54 18.74 20.75
CA GLY A 226 26.26 17.51 20.45
C GLY A 226 27.67 17.47 21.06
N LYS A 227 28.23 16.26 21.17
CA LYS A 227 29.58 16.01 21.69
C LYS A 227 30.67 16.02 20.62
N LYS A 228 30.30 15.88 19.35
CA LYS A 228 31.24 15.78 18.22
C LYS A 228 30.69 16.58 17.05
N PHE A 229 31.60 17.02 16.19
CA PHE A 229 31.27 17.67 14.93
C PHE A 229 31.08 16.59 13.85
N ASN A 230 29.92 16.57 13.22
CA ASN A 230 29.63 15.62 12.12
C ASN A 230 28.63 16.22 11.13
N LEU A 231 29.06 16.55 9.92
CA LEU A 231 28.20 17.14 8.89
C LEU A 231 27.07 16.21 8.43
N SER A 232 27.15 14.88 8.71
CA SER A 232 26.00 13.99 8.47
C SER A 232 24.75 14.46 9.22
N LYS A 233 24.89 15.18 10.35
CA LYS A 233 23.78 15.76 11.12
C LYS A 233 23.06 16.89 10.38
N LEU A 234 23.75 17.59 9.46
CA LEU A 234 23.11 18.56 8.54
C LEU A 234 22.50 17.89 7.31
N ILE A 235 23.13 16.80 6.79
CA ILE A 235 22.60 16.04 5.66
C ILE A 235 21.27 15.38 6.04
N VAL A 236 21.17 14.82 7.26
CA VAL A 236 19.91 14.29 7.79
C VAL A 236 18.97 15.45 8.11
N GLY A 237 17.78 15.44 7.51
CA GLY A 237 16.79 16.51 7.60
C GLY A 237 16.98 17.65 6.58
N SER A 238 17.97 17.53 5.68
CA SER A 238 18.20 18.57 4.65
C SER A 238 17.25 18.50 3.46
N GLU A 239 16.38 17.52 3.38
CA GLU A 239 15.41 17.34 2.27
C GLU A 239 16.09 17.32 0.87
N GLY A 240 17.37 16.85 0.82
CA GLY A 240 18.15 16.83 -0.41
C GLY A 240 18.60 18.21 -0.90
N THR A 241 18.53 19.25 -0.07
CA THR A 241 18.92 20.62 -0.44
C THR A 241 20.42 20.87 -0.35
N LEU A 242 21.20 20.00 0.33
CA LEU A 242 22.63 20.19 0.57
C LEU A 242 23.51 19.26 -0.29
N ALA A 243 23.12 17.99 -0.43
CA ALA A 243 23.89 16.99 -1.15
C ALA A 243 23.03 15.80 -1.58
N ALA A 244 23.54 14.98 -2.50
CA ALA A 244 22.97 13.69 -2.85
C ALA A 244 23.70 12.57 -2.08
N VAL A 245 22.98 11.83 -1.23
CA VAL A 245 23.53 10.66 -0.51
C VAL A 245 23.53 9.45 -1.42
N HIS A 246 24.67 8.75 -1.54
CA HIS A 246 24.78 7.50 -2.31
C HIS A 246 25.11 6.28 -1.45
N GLN A 247 25.60 6.46 -0.20
CA GLN A 247 25.75 5.43 0.83
C GLN A 247 25.63 6.07 2.22
N ALA A 248 25.25 5.27 3.20
CA ALA A 248 25.26 5.70 4.60
C ALA A 248 25.58 4.54 5.53
N ARG A 249 26.33 4.82 6.60
CA ARG A 249 26.50 3.93 7.75
C ARG A 249 25.48 4.27 8.79
N VAL A 250 24.62 3.29 9.13
CA VAL A 250 23.55 3.46 10.10
C VAL A 250 23.72 2.52 11.27
N ARG A 251 23.40 3.00 12.48
CA ARG A 251 23.38 2.19 13.71
C ARG A 251 22.23 1.21 13.67
N ILE A 252 22.48 -0.01 14.17
CA ILE A 252 21.49 -1.05 14.38
C ILE A 252 21.33 -1.34 15.87
N GLU A 253 20.09 -1.64 16.30
CA GLU A 253 19.74 -1.87 17.68
C GLU A 253 19.33 -3.33 17.93
N PRO A 254 19.61 -3.90 19.10
CA PRO A 254 19.11 -5.22 19.47
C PRO A 254 17.57 -5.25 19.44
N ARG A 255 17.00 -6.36 19.00
CA ARG A 255 15.55 -6.57 19.06
C ARG A 255 15.10 -6.77 20.50
N PRO A 256 13.93 -6.23 20.91
CA PRO A 256 13.38 -6.50 22.24
C PRO A 256 13.12 -8.00 22.42
N ALA A 257 13.39 -8.51 23.61
CA ALA A 257 13.20 -9.94 23.93
C ALA A 257 11.71 -10.32 23.98
N ALA A 258 10.88 -9.46 24.57
CA ALA A 258 9.44 -9.61 24.65
C ALA A 258 8.72 -8.28 24.47
N VAL A 259 7.51 -8.33 23.89
CA VAL A 259 6.66 -7.15 23.61
C VAL A 259 5.22 -7.46 24.04
N ALA A 260 4.53 -6.49 24.64
CA ALA A 260 3.10 -6.57 24.91
C ALA A 260 2.40 -5.24 24.67
N LEU A 261 1.13 -5.30 24.27
CA LEU A 261 0.27 -4.14 24.04
C LEU A 261 -0.90 -4.12 25.04
N CYS A 262 -1.26 -2.91 25.45
CA CYS A 262 -2.53 -2.61 26.12
C CYS A 262 -3.29 -1.56 25.29
N VAL A 263 -4.49 -1.90 24.81
CA VAL A 263 -5.38 -0.97 24.13
C VAL A 263 -6.35 -0.39 25.15
N ILE A 264 -6.30 0.92 25.37
CA ILE A 264 -7.11 1.63 26.35
C ILE A 264 -8.17 2.44 25.62
N HIS A 265 -9.44 2.30 25.99
CA HIS A 265 -10.58 2.94 25.34
C HIS A 265 -11.09 4.12 26.19
N PHE A 266 -11.33 5.26 25.52
CA PHE A 266 -11.76 6.51 26.16
C PHE A 266 -13.06 7.03 25.56
N LYS A 267 -13.84 7.73 26.40
CA LYS A 267 -15.08 8.40 26.00
C LYS A 267 -14.86 9.79 25.42
N GLU A 268 -13.73 10.39 25.70
CA GLU A 268 -13.34 11.73 25.23
C GLU A 268 -11.90 11.74 24.72
N LEU A 269 -11.66 12.47 23.62
CA LEU A 269 -10.33 12.59 23.01
C LEU A 269 -9.31 13.21 23.96
N VAL A 270 -9.66 14.31 24.62
CA VAL A 270 -8.77 15.02 25.54
C VAL A 270 -8.46 14.19 26.78
N GLU A 271 -9.38 13.37 27.25
CA GLU A 271 -9.16 12.40 28.33
C GLU A 271 -8.01 11.46 28.00
N SER A 272 -7.98 10.94 26.77
CA SER A 272 -6.92 10.02 26.32
C SER A 272 -5.54 10.66 26.40
N ILE A 273 -5.42 11.93 26.00
CA ILE A 273 -4.14 12.66 26.06
C ILE A 273 -3.72 12.97 27.50
N ARG A 274 -4.66 13.29 28.37
CA ARG A 274 -4.33 13.48 29.83
C ARG A 274 -3.84 12.19 30.48
N ALA A 275 -4.33 11.04 30.04
CA ALA A 275 -3.87 9.74 30.54
C ALA A 275 -2.37 9.49 30.25
N THR A 276 -1.81 10.15 29.24
CA THR A 276 -0.39 10.02 28.86
C THR A 276 0.54 10.38 30.01
N ASP A 277 0.19 11.41 30.82
CA ASP A 277 1.00 11.81 31.97
C ASP A 277 1.08 10.72 33.05
N ILE A 278 0.02 9.87 33.16
CA ILE A 278 0.00 8.73 34.07
C ILE A 278 0.75 7.53 33.47
N ILE A 279 0.70 7.37 32.14
CA ILE A 279 1.30 6.22 31.43
C ILE A 279 2.82 6.34 31.31
N LEU A 280 3.34 7.53 31.02
CA LEU A 280 4.77 7.77 30.79
C LEU A 280 5.70 7.26 31.91
N PRO A 281 5.37 7.41 33.22
CA PRO A 281 6.22 6.90 34.31
C PRO A 281 6.41 5.37 34.31
N PHE A 282 5.57 4.60 33.57
CA PHE A 282 5.73 3.15 33.41
C PHE A 282 6.73 2.75 32.33
N ASN A 283 7.41 3.72 31.71
CA ASN A 283 8.40 3.52 30.63
C ASN A 283 7.86 2.69 29.44
N PRO A 284 6.79 3.13 28.78
CA PRO A 284 6.26 2.47 27.58
C PRO A 284 7.24 2.60 26.41
N SER A 285 7.23 1.62 25.51
CA SER A 285 7.95 1.70 24.22
C SER A 285 7.21 2.52 23.16
N ALA A 286 5.87 2.65 23.30
CA ALA A 286 5.05 3.53 22.47
C ALA A 286 3.75 3.92 23.21
N ILE A 287 3.22 5.13 22.93
CA ILE A 287 1.84 5.53 23.26
C ILE A 287 1.25 6.18 21.99
N GLU A 288 0.32 5.47 21.34
CA GLU A 288 -0.21 5.88 20.04
C GLU A 288 -1.69 6.17 20.12
N LEU A 289 -2.09 7.36 19.67
CA LEU A 289 -3.47 7.80 19.61
C LEU A 289 -4.14 7.38 18.29
N VAL A 290 -5.40 6.93 18.37
CA VAL A 290 -6.33 6.76 17.23
C VAL A 290 -7.70 7.26 17.66
N ASP A 291 -8.30 8.19 16.89
CA ASP A 291 -9.59 8.79 17.16
C ASP A 291 -10.78 8.00 16.57
N ASP A 292 -12.00 8.43 16.89
CA ASP A 292 -13.27 7.84 16.43
C ASP A 292 -13.47 7.96 14.91
N LEU A 293 -12.96 9.01 14.28
CA LEU A 293 -13.05 9.18 12.82
C LEU A 293 -12.28 8.06 12.11
N ILE A 294 -11.04 7.80 12.52
CA ILE A 294 -10.24 6.70 11.95
C ILE A 294 -10.88 5.35 12.25
N LEU A 295 -11.40 5.13 13.48
CA LEU A 295 -12.09 3.90 13.85
C LEU A 295 -13.35 3.68 12.98
N SER A 296 -14.10 4.74 12.70
CA SER A 296 -15.27 4.70 11.83
C SER A 296 -14.90 4.37 10.39
N LEU A 297 -13.86 5.01 9.84
CA LEU A 297 -13.35 4.73 8.49
C LEU A 297 -12.82 3.28 8.38
N ALA A 298 -12.16 2.78 9.42
CA ALA A 298 -11.67 1.40 9.45
C ALA A 298 -12.81 0.37 9.43
N ARG A 299 -13.94 0.64 10.10
CA ARG A 299 -15.15 -0.21 10.01
C ARG A 299 -15.70 -0.28 8.57
N GLY A 300 -15.51 0.76 7.76
CA GLY A 300 -15.86 0.78 6.34
C GLY A 300 -14.86 0.08 5.41
N SER A 301 -13.67 -0.26 5.88
CA SER A 301 -12.63 -0.92 5.08
C SER A 301 -12.87 -2.43 4.98
N LEU A 302 -12.78 -2.99 3.77
CA LEU A 302 -12.93 -4.44 3.54
C LEU A 302 -11.93 -5.29 4.32
N GLU A 303 -10.73 -4.79 4.52
CA GLU A 303 -9.66 -5.52 5.21
C GLU A 303 -9.68 -5.29 6.73
N LEU A 304 -9.76 -4.02 7.14
CA LEU A 304 -9.60 -3.66 8.55
C LEU A 304 -10.82 -4.02 9.40
N SER A 305 -12.04 -3.89 8.85
CA SER A 305 -13.27 -4.24 9.57
C SER A 305 -13.29 -5.68 10.11
N ARG A 306 -12.53 -6.58 9.49
CA ARG A 306 -12.41 -7.98 9.90
C ARG A 306 -11.42 -8.20 11.06
N GLN A 307 -10.71 -7.16 11.47
CA GLN A 307 -9.59 -7.24 12.41
C GLN A 307 -9.80 -6.33 13.63
N MET A 308 -11.01 -5.78 13.81
CA MET A 308 -11.32 -4.82 14.87
C MET A 308 -12.01 -5.46 16.10
N ASP A 309 -11.81 -6.74 16.33
CA ASP A 309 -12.35 -7.50 17.45
C ASP A 309 -11.84 -7.05 18.83
N PHE A 310 -10.74 -6.30 18.86
CA PHE A 310 -10.17 -5.68 20.04
C PHE A 310 -10.80 -4.32 20.40
N ILE A 311 -11.73 -3.78 19.62
CA ILE A 311 -12.44 -2.53 19.91
C ILE A 311 -13.69 -2.82 20.72
N ASP A 312 -13.73 -2.32 21.96
CA ASP A 312 -14.87 -2.43 22.85
C ASP A 312 -15.76 -1.17 22.75
N GLY A 313 -17.02 -1.39 22.39
CA GLY A 313 -18.00 -0.31 22.26
C GLY A 313 -17.70 0.68 21.13
N THR A 314 -17.96 1.97 21.42
CA THR A 314 -17.76 3.09 20.50
C THR A 314 -16.89 4.16 21.17
N PRO A 315 -15.57 3.95 21.29
CA PRO A 315 -14.69 4.91 21.92
C PRO A 315 -14.54 6.18 21.07
N ALA A 316 -14.43 7.35 21.70
CA ALA A 316 -14.04 8.59 21.05
C ALA A 316 -12.53 8.59 20.71
N ALA A 317 -11.74 7.82 21.46
CA ALA A 317 -10.34 7.59 21.15
C ALA A 317 -9.86 6.28 21.81
N ILE A 318 -8.80 5.70 21.24
CA ILE A 318 -8.03 4.65 21.87
C ILE A 318 -6.56 5.07 21.99
N LEU A 319 -5.89 4.60 23.07
CA LEU A 319 -4.44 4.61 23.14
C LEU A 319 -3.91 3.18 23.01
N LEU A 320 -2.94 3.01 22.12
CA LEU A 320 -2.14 1.80 22.02
C LEU A 320 -0.89 2.02 22.86
N VAL A 321 -0.77 1.33 23.99
CA VAL A 321 0.38 1.42 24.88
C VAL A 321 1.19 0.15 24.79
N GLU A 322 2.43 0.27 24.31
CA GLU A 322 3.32 -0.89 24.15
C GLU A 322 4.43 -0.86 25.19
N PHE A 323 4.85 -2.05 25.60
CA PHE A 323 5.97 -2.24 26.52
C PHE A 323 6.96 -3.26 25.97
N TYR A 324 8.24 -2.99 26.17
CA TYR A 324 9.34 -3.94 26.05
C TYR A 324 9.68 -4.53 27.42
N GLY A 325 10.06 -5.80 27.43
CA GLY A 325 10.50 -6.52 28.63
C GLY A 325 11.33 -7.74 28.29
N GLU A 326 11.88 -8.37 29.34
CA GLU A 326 12.68 -9.58 29.19
C GLU A 326 11.82 -10.83 28.97
N ASN A 327 10.58 -10.82 29.50
CA ASN A 327 9.66 -11.95 29.39
C ASN A 327 8.19 -11.52 29.61
N GLU A 328 7.26 -12.44 29.30
CA GLU A 328 5.82 -12.18 29.41
C GLU A 328 5.35 -11.89 30.83
N ALA A 329 5.96 -12.50 31.87
CA ALA A 329 5.56 -12.29 33.26
C ALA A 329 5.83 -10.84 33.72
N GLU A 330 6.98 -10.29 33.33
CA GLU A 330 7.31 -8.87 33.57
C GLU A 330 6.29 -7.95 32.88
N LEU A 331 6.00 -8.24 31.61
CA LEU A 331 5.06 -7.44 30.82
C LEU A 331 3.63 -7.48 31.38
N ARG A 332 3.19 -8.63 31.88
CA ARG A 332 1.89 -8.76 32.56
C ARG A 332 1.83 -7.88 33.81
N SER A 333 2.87 -7.92 34.64
CA SER A 333 2.95 -7.09 35.85
C SER A 333 2.96 -5.59 35.51
N LYS A 334 3.70 -5.16 34.47
CA LYS A 334 3.68 -3.76 34.01
C LYS A 334 2.28 -3.30 33.59
N ILE A 335 1.59 -4.10 32.76
CA ILE A 335 0.25 -3.77 32.28
C ILE A 335 -0.76 -3.75 33.43
N GLU A 336 -0.72 -4.71 34.35
CA GLU A 336 -1.62 -4.75 35.52
C GLU A 336 -1.42 -3.54 36.42
N SER A 337 -0.17 -3.16 36.66
CA SER A 337 0.17 -1.96 37.43
C SER A 337 -0.33 -0.67 36.76
N LEU A 338 -0.17 -0.57 35.43
CA LEU A 338 -0.70 0.54 34.63
C LEU A 338 -2.22 0.62 34.73
N GLU A 339 -2.93 -0.50 34.51
CA GLU A 339 -4.37 -0.54 34.63
C GLU A 339 -4.88 -0.14 36.03
N ALA A 340 -4.22 -0.61 37.08
CA ALA A 340 -4.56 -0.25 38.46
C ALA A 340 -4.40 1.27 38.68
N ALA A 341 -3.34 1.88 38.16
CA ALA A 341 -3.11 3.33 38.23
C ALA A 341 -4.20 4.11 37.49
N LEU A 342 -4.49 3.74 36.24
CA LEU A 342 -5.51 4.41 35.44
C LEU A 342 -6.92 4.27 36.02
N LYS A 343 -7.29 3.08 36.53
CA LYS A 343 -8.57 2.85 37.20
C LYS A 343 -8.71 3.69 38.47
N ARG A 344 -7.65 3.83 39.25
CA ARG A 344 -7.64 4.66 40.45
C ARG A 344 -7.92 6.13 40.13
N GLU A 345 -7.34 6.64 39.06
CA GLU A 345 -7.51 8.02 38.56
C GLU A 345 -8.74 8.18 37.66
N LYS A 346 -9.49 7.09 37.41
CA LYS A 346 -10.72 7.03 36.59
C LYS A 346 -10.53 7.40 35.11
N PHE A 347 -9.41 7.01 34.52
CA PHE A 347 -9.14 7.16 33.10
C PHE A 347 -9.42 5.87 32.32
N GLY A 348 -10.08 6.00 31.16
CA GLY A 348 -10.44 4.88 30.30
C GLY A 348 -11.54 3.97 30.87
N TYR A 349 -12.33 3.34 30.01
CA TYR A 349 -13.43 2.46 30.41
C TYR A 349 -13.21 0.98 30.06
N SER A 350 -12.27 0.68 29.16
CA SER A 350 -11.92 -0.69 28.77
C SER A 350 -10.43 -0.81 28.48
N TYR A 351 -9.87 -2.00 28.77
CA TYR A 351 -8.45 -2.30 28.63
C TYR A 351 -8.30 -3.68 27.99
N VAL A 352 -7.79 -3.74 26.75
CA VAL A 352 -7.58 -4.97 26.01
C VAL A 352 -6.08 -5.27 25.95
N ARG A 353 -5.69 -6.42 26.48
CA ARG A 353 -4.29 -6.87 26.57
C ARG A 353 -3.96 -7.77 25.38
N ALA A 354 -2.83 -7.54 24.72
CA ALA A 354 -2.36 -8.36 23.62
C ALA A 354 -0.91 -8.81 23.88
N PHE A 355 -0.74 -10.09 24.15
CA PHE A 355 0.57 -10.74 24.34
C PHE A 355 0.97 -11.55 23.11
N ASP A 356 -0.01 -12.00 22.31
CA ASP A 356 0.23 -12.75 21.09
C ASP A 356 0.67 -11.86 19.94
N ALA A 357 1.72 -12.26 19.20
CA ALA A 357 2.31 -11.48 18.12
C ALA A 357 1.32 -11.24 16.94
N ALA A 358 0.38 -12.16 16.69
CA ALA A 358 -0.62 -11.98 15.64
C ALA A 358 -1.67 -10.93 16.05
N GLU A 359 -2.06 -10.90 17.33
CA GLU A 359 -2.94 -9.84 17.87
C GLU A 359 -2.28 -8.48 17.80
N GLN A 360 -1.03 -8.38 18.25
CA GLN A 360 -0.24 -7.14 18.17
C GLN A 360 -0.14 -6.65 16.72
N THR A 361 0.13 -7.55 15.78
CA THR A 361 0.22 -7.22 14.35
C THR A 361 -1.10 -6.63 13.84
N ARG A 362 -2.26 -7.19 14.24
CA ARG A 362 -3.59 -6.67 13.84
C ARG A 362 -3.84 -5.26 14.39
N ILE A 363 -3.50 -5.04 15.67
CA ILE A 363 -3.65 -3.74 16.34
C ILE A 363 -2.78 -2.68 15.64
N TRP A 364 -1.50 -2.98 15.43
CA TRP A 364 -0.58 -2.09 14.73
C TRP A 364 -0.99 -1.80 13.28
N LYS A 365 -1.62 -2.78 12.61
CA LYS A 365 -2.11 -2.59 11.23
C LYS A 365 -3.18 -1.52 11.15
N LEU A 366 -4.12 -1.47 12.11
CA LEU A 366 -5.10 -0.39 12.21
C LEU A 366 -4.39 0.97 12.35
N ARG A 367 -3.44 1.09 13.28
CA ARG A 367 -2.71 2.34 13.52
C ARG A 367 -1.96 2.82 12.28
N LYS A 368 -1.24 1.92 11.60
CA LYS A 368 -0.49 2.23 10.37
C LYS A 368 -1.38 2.65 9.19
N ALA A 369 -2.62 2.15 9.15
CA ALA A 369 -3.58 2.50 8.10
C ALA A 369 -4.22 3.89 8.28
N GLY A 370 -4.14 4.51 9.47
CA GLY A 370 -4.85 5.73 9.83
C GLY A 370 -4.69 6.88 8.82
N LEU A 371 -3.47 7.17 8.38
CA LEU A 371 -3.21 8.18 7.34
C LEU A 371 -3.98 7.89 6.05
N GLY A 372 -3.87 6.65 5.56
CA GLY A 372 -4.49 6.27 4.29
C GLY A 372 -6.02 6.28 4.36
N LEU A 373 -6.60 5.89 5.49
CA LEU A 373 -8.04 5.93 5.74
C LEU A 373 -8.56 7.37 5.68
N LEU A 374 -7.90 8.28 6.39
CA LEU A 374 -8.26 9.70 6.38
C LEU A 374 -8.18 10.29 4.97
N LEU A 375 -7.08 10.11 4.27
CA LEU A 375 -6.91 10.61 2.91
C LEU A 375 -7.87 9.97 1.88
N GLY A 376 -8.42 8.79 2.19
CA GLY A 376 -9.42 8.08 1.38
C GLY A 376 -10.87 8.53 1.62
N MET A 377 -11.12 9.52 2.47
CA MET A 377 -12.47 10.06 2.70
C MET A 377 -13.10 10.55 1.40
N LYS A 378 -14.40 10.24 1.23
CA LYS A 378 -15.20 10.71 0.10
C LYS A 378 -15.60 12.18 0.32
N GLY A 379 -15.93 12.87 -0.77
CA GLY A 379 -16.30 14.28 -0.75
C GLY A 379 -15.16 15.22 -1.16
N GLU A 380 -15.45 16.49 -1.29
CA GLU A 380 -14.52 17.53 -1.76
C GLU A 380 -13.57 18.02 -0.65
N ARG A 381 -14.04 18.08 0.59
CA ARG A 381 -13.17 18.37 1.74
C ARG A 381 -12.36 17.14 2.09
N LYS A 382 -11.05 17.29 2.16
CA LYS A 382 -10.09 16.23 2.49
C LYS A 382 -9.27 16.62 3.72
N PRO A 383 -8.87 15.63 4.55
CA PRO A 383 -7.96 15.87 5.67
C PRO A 383 -6.54 16.11 5.14
N ILE A 384 -6.17 17.39 5.09
CA ILE A 384 -4.96 17.87 4.41
C ILE A 384 -3.78 17.99 5.35
N ALA A 385 -2.57 17.69 4.82
CA ALA A 385 -1.32 17.75 5.53
C ALA A 385 -0.64 19.13 5.39
N PHE A 386 -1.03 20.12 6.19
CA PHE A 386 -0.39 21.44 6.20
C PHE A 386 0.07 21.89 7.60
N VAL A 387 -0.75 21.64 8.65
CA VAL A 387 -0.44 21.93 10.06
C VAL A 387 -0.44 20.69 10.96
N GLU A 388 -0.49 19.52 10.37
CA GLU A 388 -0.83 18.26 11.03
C GLU A 388 0.27 17.66 11.92
N ASP A 389 1.52 18.13 11.81
CA ASP A 389 2.69 17.46 12.38
C ASP A 389 3.32 18.26 13.53
N CYS A 390 2.50 19.05 14.21
CA CYS A 390 2.94 19.86 15.31
C CYS A 390 3.36 19.01 16.51
N ALA A 391 4.45 19.41 17.15
CA ALA A 391 4.95 18.76 18.37
C ALA A 391 5.20 19.76 19.48
N VAL A 392 4.86 19.37 20.70
CA VAL A 392 5.09 20.11 21.93
C VAL A 392 5.64 19.18 23.00
N GLU A 393 6.10 19.72 24.12
CA GLU A 393 6.46 18.91 25.27
C GLU A 393 5.27 18.03 25.72
N PRO A 394 5.43 16.72 25.95
CA PRO A 394 4.33 15.81 26.26
C PRO A 394 3.42 16.29 27.40
N SER A 395 3.98 16.87 28.47
CA SER A 395 3.24 17.43 29.61
C SER A 395 2.30 18.61 29.23
N LYS A 396 2.55 19.25 28.09
CA LYS A 396 1.73 20.37 27.57
C LYS A 396 0.72 19.93 26.53
N LEU A 397 0.80 18.66 26.06
CA LEU A 397 0.06 18.18 24.89
C LEU A 397 -1.46 18.30 25.05
N ALA A 398 -2.00 17.98 26.23
CA ALA A 398 -3.44 18.07 26.46
C ALA A 398 -3.97 19.52 26.36
N LYS A 399 -3.21 20.51 26.90
CA LYS A 399 -3.56 21.93 26.79
C LYS A 399 -3.42 22.41 25.34
N PHE A 400 -2.36 22.01 24.66
CA PHE A 400 -2.13 22.33 23.26
C PHE A 400 -3.28 21.80 22.39
N LEU A 401 -3.71 20.55 22.59
CA LEU A 401 -4.82 19.94 21.84
C LEU A 401 -6.13 20.72 22.00
N VAL A 402 -6.49 21.13 23.23
CA VAL A 402 -7.70 21.96 23.47
C VAL A 402 -7.64 23.26 22.68
N ARG A 403 -6.50 23.97 22.78
CA ARG A 403 -6.31 25.23 22.04
C ARG A 403 -6.31 25.05 20.53
N PHE A 404 -5.75 23.94 20.05
CA PHE A 404 -5.79 23.58 18.62
C PHE A 404 -7.22 23.33 18.13
N GLN A 405 -8.04 22.62 18.94
CA GLN A 405 -9.46 22.41 18.63
C GLN A 405 -10.23 23.74 18.56
N GLU A 406 -9.93 24.70 19.42
CA GLU A 406 -10.53 26.05 19.39
C GLU A 406 -10.19 26.77 18.06
N VAL A 407 -8.94 26.65 17.58
CA VAL A 407 -8.56 27.21 16.27
C VAL A 407 -9.31 26.52 15.14
N ILE A 408 -9.44 25.18 15.14
CA ILE A 408 -10.21 24.46 14.10
C ILE A 408 -11.66 24.91 14.09
N ALA A 409 -12.28 25.02 15.26
CA ALA A 409 -13.68 25.45 15.40
C ALA A 409 -13.91 26.88 14.88
N LYS A 410 -12.94 27.79 15.04
CA LYS A 410 -12.99 29.16 14.50
C LYS A 410 -13.23 29.17 12.98
N TYR A 411 -12.75 28.17 12.27
CA TYR A 411 -12.84 28.08 10.80
C TYR A 411 -13.96 27.17 10.28
N ASP A 412 -14.91 26.77 11.13
CA ASP A 412 -16.06 25.93 10.78
C ASP A 412 -15.65 24.65 10.01
N THR A 413 -14.65 23.97 10.56
CA THR A 413 -14.17 22.68 10.04
C THR A 413 -13.97 21.67 11.16
N THR A 414 -13.67 20.44 10.81
CA THR A 414 -13.32 19.33 11.71
C THR A 414 -11.97 18.77 11.32
N ALA A 415 -11.42 17.91 12.18
CA ALA A 415 -10.14 17.25 11.91
C ALA A 415 -10.16 15.79 12.35
N GLY A 416 -9.29 14.97 11.77
CA GLY A 416 -8.91 13.67 12.30
C GLY A 416 -7.67 13.78 13.18
N TYR A 417 -7.61 12.96 14.24
CA TYR A 417 -6.54 13.01 15.26
C TYR A 417 -5.90 11.64 15.44
N TYR A 418 -4.61 11.56 15.25
CA TYR A 418 -3.81 10.37 15.55
C TYR A 418 -2.36 10.79 15.79
N GLY A 419 -1.54 9.91 16.36
CA GLY A 419 -0.12 10.25 16.46
C GLY A 419 0.57 9.68 17.70
N HIS A 420 1.73 10.24 17.97
CA HIS A 420 2.73 9.78 18.91
C HIS A 420 2.59 10.55 20.23
N ALA A 421 1.58 10.19 21.03
CA ALA A 421 1.31 10.90 22.30
C ALA A 421 2.49 10.80 23.28
N SER A 422 3.27 9.71 23.23
CA SER A 422 4.46 9.50 24.08
C SER A 422 5.51 10.60 23.97
N VAL A 423 5.60 11.27 22.81
CA VAL A 423 6.63 12.28 22.50
C VAL A 423 6.04 13.63 22.11
N GLY A 424 4.74 13.83 22.39
CA GLY A 424 4.06 15.12 22.20
C GLY A 424 3.81 15.52 20.76
N CYS A 425 3.81 14.57 19.79
CA CYS A 425 3.59 14.82 18.38
C CYS A 425 2.26 14.21 17.93
N LEU A 426 1.30 15.05 17.54
CA LEU A 426 0.01 14.60 17.01
C LEU A 426 -0.17 15.02 15.57
N HIS A 427 -0.73 14.11 14.78
CA HIS A 427 -1.15 14.39 13.42
C HIS A 427 -2.61 14.84 13.41
N ILE A 428 -2.82 16.15 13.40
CA ILE A 428 -4.14 16.79 13.40
C ILE A 428 -4.43 17.29 12.00
N ARG A 429 -5.40 16.69 11.31
CA ARG A 429 -5.66 16.93 9.88
C ARG A 429 -7.00 17.61 9.65
N PRO A 430 -7.03 18.97 9.54
CA PRO A 430 -8.24 19.69 9.22
C PRO A 430 -8.78 19.33 7.82
N LEU A 431 -10.11 19.30 7.69
CA LEU A 431 -10.79 19.05 6.43
C LEU A 431 -10.89 20.32 5.61
N ILE A 432 -10.23 20.36 4.45
CA ILE A 432 -10.16 21.52 3.54
C ILE A 432 -10.46 21.07 2.10
N ASN A 433 -11.21 21.87 1.37
CA ASN A 433 -11.39 21.73 -0.08
C ASN A 433 -10.41 22.64 -0.82
N THR A 434 -9.31 22.08 -1.31
CA THR A 434 -8.29 22.85 -2.06
C THR A 434 -8.73 23.27 -3.48
N LYS A 435 -9.89 22.83 -3.96
CA LYS A 435 -10.52 23.34 -5.18
C LYS A 435 -11.29 24.65 -4.94
N SER A 436 -11.50 25.05 -3.66
CA SER A 436 -12.20 26.27 -3.27
C SER A 436 -11.23 27.38 -2.88
N ARG A 437 -11.23 28.49 -3.60
CA ARG A 437 -10.44 29.70 -3.28
C ARG A 437 -10.63 30.16 -1.83
N ARG A 438 -11.89 30.16 -1.34
CA ARG A 438 -12.21 30.51 0.04
C ARG A 438 -11.52 29.58 1.04
N GLU A 439 -11.56 28.27 0.79
CA GLU A 439 -10.97 27.31 1.73
C GLU A 439 -9.45 27.25 1.64
N ILE A 440 -8.84 27.56 0.49
CA ILE A 440 -7.39 27.80 0.39
C ILE A 440 -6.98 29.00 1.28
N GLN A 441 -7.78 30.06 1.32
CA GLN A 441 -7.51 31.18 2.23
C GLN A 441 -7.65 30.76 3.71
N VAL A 442 -8.71 29.99 4.04
CA VAL A 442 -8.87 29.40 5.38
C VAL A 442 -7.66 28.55 5.77
N MET A 443 -7.14 27.74 4.85
CA MET A 443 -5.93 26.93 5.07
C MET A 443 -4.73 27.81 5.45
N LYS A 444 -4.53 28.93 4.77
CA LYS A 444 -3.46 29.89 5.07
C LYS A 444 -3.65 30.55 6.44
N ASP A 445 -4.84 31.10 6.71
CA ASP A 445 -5.14 31.83 7.96
C ASP A 445 -5.03 30.88 9.18
N MET A 446 -5.50 29.63 9.03
CA MET A 446 -5.36 28.60 10.04
C MET A 446 -3.89 28.23 10.29
N THR A 447 -3.05 28.20 9.24
CA THR A 447 -1.61 27.96 9.38
C THR A 447 -0.97 29.07 10.21
N ASP A 448 -1.36 30.32 9.98
CA ASP A 448 -0.85 31.45 10.76
C ASP A 448 -1.25 31.37 12.24
N ASP A 449 -2.53 31.08 12.55
CA ASP A 449 -3.01 30.92 13.93
C ASP A 449 -2.32 29.73 14.64
N ILE A 450 -2.15 28.60 13.96
CA ILE A 450 -1.48 27.42 14.52
C ILE A 450 0.02 27.67 14.72
N THR A 451 0.67 28.42 13.82
CA THR A 451 2.08 28.81 14.01
C THR A 451 2.27 29.64 15.28
N ASP A 452 1.37 30.60 15.55
CA ASP A 452 1.39 31.38 16.79
C ASP A 452 1.17 30.50 18.02
N LEU A 453 0.22 29.56 17.94
CA LEU A 453 -0.01 28.61 19.01
C LEU A 453 1.22 27.71 19.28
N VAL A 454 1.88 27.22 18.25
CA VAL A 454 3.11 26.42 18.39
C VAL A 454 4.23 27.23 19.04
N LEU A 455 4.40 28.50 18.66
CA LEU A 455 5.38 29.41 19.28
C LEU A 455 5.05 29.69 20.76
N GLU A 456 3.78 29.86 21.13
CA GLU A 456 3.33 30.03 22.53
C GLU A 456 3.74 28.85 23.41
N PHE A 457 3.67 27.62 22.84
CA PHE A 457 4.03 26.38 23.54
C PHE A 457 5.52 26.00 23.45
N ASN A 458 6.36 26.81 22.78
CA ASN A 458 7.76 26.47 22.46
C ASN A 458 7.87 25.13 21.73
N GLY A 459 6.95 24.87 20.79
CA GLY A 459 6.86 23.64 20.01
C GLY A 459 7.59 23.70 18.68
N SER A 460 7.29 22.72 17.84
CA SER A 460 7.75 22.62 16.44
C SER A 460 6.55 22.46 15.49
N MET A 461 6.58 23.14 14.34
CA MET A 461 5.58 22.96 13.27
C MET A 461 5.72 21.62 12.55
N SER A 462 6.87 20.98 12.67
CA SER A 462 7.08 19.63 12.14
C SER A 462 7.84 18.77 13.14
N GLY A 463 7.24 17.66 13.55
CA GLY A 463 7.82 16.65 14.41
C GLY A 463 8.61 15.59 13.64
N GLU A 464 8.21 15.28 12.39
CA GLU A 464 8.85 14.26 11.55
C GLU A 464 8.69 14.45 10.03
N HIS A 465 7.65 15.16 9.56
CA HIS A 465 7.32 15.22 8.12
C HIS A 465 8.21 16.18 7.31
N GLY A 466 8.93 17.10 7.98
CA GLY A 466 9.79 18.11 7.37
C GLY A 466 9.05 19.39 6.94
N ASP A 467 9.79 20.31 6.36
CA ASP A 467 9.27 21.61 5.92
C ASP A 467 8.67 21.53 4.50
N GLY A 468 9.43 21.03 3.54
CA GLY A 468 9.02 20.93 2.14
C GLY A 468 8.49 22.24 1.56
N LEU A 469 7.48 22.15 0.71
CA LEU A 469 6.73 23.32 0.20
C LEU A 469 5.68 23.81 1.21
N ALA A 470 5.24 22.95 2.11
CA ALA A 470 4.16 23.26 3.05
C ALA A 470 4.58 24.23 4.16
N ARG A 471 5.84 24.17 4.65
CA ARG A 471 6.27 24.86 5.86
C ARG A 471 7.54 25.68 5.73
N SER A 472 8.32 25.55 4.64
CA SER A 472 9.60 26.29 4.49
C SER A 472 9.44 27.82 4.63
N HIS A 473 8.29 28.38 4.20
CA HIS A 473 7.99 29.81 4.33
C HIS A 473 7.80 30.27 5.79
N LEU A 474 7.61 29.34 6.74
CA LEU A 474 7.45 29.64 8.17
C LEU A 474 8.77 29.69 8.93
N ASN A 475 9.89 29.22 8.35
CA ASN A 475 11.14 29.05 9.09
C ASN A 475 11.70 30.35 9.64
N GLU A 476 11.58 31.48 8.95
CA GLU A 476 12.00 32.78 9.46
C GLU A 476 11.17 33.20 10.69
N ARG A 477 9.85 32.95 10.67
CA ARG A 477 8.95 33.24 11.80
C ARG A 477 9.24 32.36 13.01
N LEU A 478 9.53 31.06 12.77
CA LEU A 478 9.79 30.08 13.81
C LEU A 478 11.15 30.30 14.51
N PHE A 479 12.22 30.51 13.73
CA PHE A 479 13.58 30.58 14.24
C PHE A 479 14.10 32.00 14.40
N GLY A 480 13.43 33.00 13.82
CA GLY A 480 13.87 34.39 13.82
C GLY A 480 14.90 34.68 12.71
N HIS A 481 15.03 35.93 12.34
CA HIS A 481 15.86 36.40 11.23
C HIS A 481 17.31 35.92 11.29
N GLN A 482 17.96 35.97 12.47
CA GLN A 482 19.37 35.59 12.63
C GLN A 482 19.60 34.12 12.31
N ILE A 483 18.78 33.21 12.84
CA ILE A 483 18.92 31.79 12.57
C ILE A 483 18.50 31.46 11.13
N TYR A 484 17.45 32.12 10.59
CA TYR A 484 17.07 31.94 9.20
C TYR A 484 18.19 32.36 8.24
N LYS A 485 18.90 33.46 8.55
CA LYS A 485 20.11 33.85 7.82
C LYS A 485 21.21 32.78 7.92
N ALA A 486 21.42 32.20 9.09
CA ALA A 486 22.36 31.08 9.24
C ALA A 486 21.96 29.86 8.39
N PHE A 487 20.65 29.55 8.25
CA PHE A 487 20.19 28.50 7.33
C PHE A 487 20.52 28.84 5.86
N GLN A 488 20.34 30.09 5.44
CA GLN A 488 20.74 30.52 4.12
C GLN A 488 22.24 30.40 3.88
N ASP A 489 23.06 30.73 4.90
CA ASP A 489 24.51 30.62 4.83
C ASP A 489 24.99 29.16 4.79
N VAL A 490 24.32 28.24 5.50
CA VAL A 490 24.52 26.78 5.36
C VAL A 490 24.22 26.34 3.94
N LYS A 491 23.06 26.72 3.38
CA LYS A 491 22.70 26.41 2.00
C LYS A 491 23.77 26.90 1.02
N LEU A 492 24.23 28.15 1.17
CA LEU A 492 25.25 28.77 0.32
C LEU A 492 26.61 28.06 0.46
N ALA A 493 26.96 27.55 1.65
CA ALA A 493 28.21 26.82 1.86
C ALA A 493 28.25 25.49 1.09
N PHE A 494 27.12 24.77 1.00
CA PHE A 494 27.00 23.49 0.29
C PHE A 494 26.65 23.65 -1.18
N ASP A 495 25.81 24.62 -1.54
CA ASP A 495 25.24 24.81 -2.85
C ASP A 495 25.15 26.29 -3.24
N PRO A 496 26.27 26.91 -3.65
CA PRO A 496 26.35 28.32 -3.98
C PRO A 496 25.40 28.80 -5.08
N HIS A 497 24.96 27.88 -5.93
CA HIS A 497 24.10 28.20 -7.08
C HIS A 497 22.64 27.76 -6.88
N SER A 498 22.27 27.31 -5.68
CA SER A 498 20.91 26.85 -5.33
C SER A 498 20.32 25.84 -6.30
N ARG A 499 21.12 24.86 -6.74
CA ARG A 499 20.67 23.80 -7.67
C ARG A 499 20.14 22.54 -7.00
N MET A 500 20.54 22.26 -5.75
CA MET A 500 20.06 21.11 -5.02
C MET A 500 18.70 21.40 -4.43
N ASN A 501 17.66 20.78 -4.99
CA ASN A 501 16.26 20.84 -4.52
C ASN A 501 15.82 22.24 -4.03
N PRO A 502 15.86 23.27 -4.88
CA PRO A 502 15.62 24.66 -4.47
C PRO A 502 14.18 24.87 -3.96
N GLY A 503 13.99 25.91 -3.11
CA GLY A 503 12.69 26.29 -2.57
C GLY A 503 12.18 25.40 -1.42
N LYS A 504 13.09 24.66 -0.74
CA LYS A 504 12.79 23.91 0.48
C LYS A 504 13.74 24.33 1.59
N ILE A 505 13.25 24.35 2.83
CA ILE A 505 13.91 24.81 4.05
C ILE A 505 14.19 26.32 4.02
N VAL A 506 14.86 26.81 2.99
CA VAL A 506 15.12 28.24 2.78
C VAL A 506 14.54 28.71 1.45
N ASN A 507 14.10 29.97 1.40
CA ASN A 507 13.55 30.61 0.21
C ASN A 507 12.37 29.82 -0.40
N GLY A 508 11.54 29.20 0.47
CA GLY A 508 10.34 28.47 0.07
C GLY A 508 9.25 29.37 -0.51
N PRO A 509 8.52 28.92 -1.54
CA PRO A 509 7.37 29.64 -2.06
C PRO A 509 6.21 29.65 -1.04
N PRO A 510 5.20 30.51 -1.23
CA PRO A 510 3.96 30.42 -0.46
C PRO A 510 3.33 29.02 -0.54
N MET A 511 2.83 28.53 0.60
CA MET A 511 2.25 27.16 0.70
C MET A 511 1.03 26.92 -0.19
N THR A 512 0.43 27.96 -0.73
CA THR A 512 -0.74 27.90 -1.61
C THR A 512 -0.38 27.80 -3.08
N GLU A 513 0.90 27.84 -3.43
CA GLU A 513 1.38 27.66 -4.79
C GLU A 513 1.56 26.17 -5.12
N ASN A 514 1.46 25.85 -6.40
CA ASN A 514 1.66 24.50 -6.93
C ASN A 514 0.75 23.41 -6.31
N LEU A 515 -0.46 23.78 -5.87
CA LEU A 515 -1.44 22.81 -5.37
C LEU A 515 -1.90 21.87 -6.48
N ARG A 516 -1.88 20.55 -6.21
CA ARG A 516 -2.37 19.51 -7.12
C ARG A 516 -3.83 19.72 -7.51
N TYR A 517 -4.66 20.09 -6.54
CA TYR A 517 -6.07 20.39 -6.70
C TYR A 517 -6.34 21.85 -6.32
N GLY A 518 -5.78 22.80 -7.07
CA GLY A 518 -5.99 24.23 -6.85
C GLY A 518 -7.34 24.72 -7.41
N GLU A 519 -7.65 26.03 -7.22
CA GLU A 519 -8.92 26.64 -7.66
C GLU A 519 -9.21 26.50 -9.16
N LYS A 520 -8.18 26.31 -9.99
CA LYS A 520 -8.31 26.13 -11.46
C LYS A 520 -8.44 24.65 -11.87
N TYR A 521 -8.40 23.73 -10.90
CA TYR A 521 -8.54 22.32 -11.20
C TYR A 521 -9.95 22.00 -11.69
N SER A 522 -10.03 21.34 -12.83
CA SER A 522 -11.28 20.84 -13.41
C SER A 522 -11.06 19.46 -14.01
N THR A 523 -12.15 18.75 -14.26
CA THR A 523 -12.11 17.43 -14.88
C THR A 523 -12.98 17.39 -16.12
N VAL A 524 -12.56 16.63 -17.11
CA VAL A 524 -13.33 16.36 -18.32
C VAL A 524 -14.32 15.23 -18.03
N PHE A 525 -15.56 15.42 -18.47
CA PHE A 525 -16.60 14.38 -18.35
C PHE A 525 -16.35 13.25 -19.36
N VAL A 526 -16.46 12.01 -18.90
CA VAL A 526 -16.39 10.77 -19.69
C VAL A 526 -17.65 9.97 -19.41
N ASN A 527 -18.37 9.58 -20.47
CA ASN A 527 -19.47 8.59 -20.35
C ASN A 527 -18.86 7.24 -19.92
N THR A 528 -19.43 6.61 -18.91
CA THR A 528 -18.89 5.35 -18.39
C THR A 528 -19.78 4.16 -18.68
N HIS A 529 -19.15 3.00 -18.95
CA HIS A 529 -19.80 1.69 -19.13
C HIS A 529 -20.15 1.05 -17.79
N TYR A 530 -19.39 1.35 -16.74
CA TYR A 530 -19.58 0.87 -15.36
C TYR A 530 -20.11 2.00 -14.49
N ASP A 531 -20.84 1.64 -13.44
CA ASP A 531 -21.35 2.62 -12.47
C ASP A 531 -20.30 3.07 -11.49
N PHE A 532 -19.90 4.34 -11.56
CA PHE A 532 -19.00 5.02 -10.61
C PHE A 532 -19.75 5.93 -9.63
N SER A 533 -21.06 5.81 -9.50
CA SER A 533 -21.84 6.68 -8.61
C SER A 533 -21.43 6.55 -7.13
N ARG A 534 -21.01 5.35 -6.73
CA ARG A 534 -20.51 5.08 -5.36
C ARG A 534 -19.23 5.82 -5.03
N GLU A 535 -18.40 6.10 -6.03
CA GLU A 535 -17.16 6.86 -5.92
C GLU A 535 -17.37 8.36 -6.13
N GLY A 536 -18.52 8.79 -6.65
CA GLY A 536 -18.80 10.17 -7.03
C GLY A 536 -18.43 10.52 -8.46
N GLY A 537 -18.29 9.51 -9.34
CA GLY A 537 -17.90 9.61 -10.74
C GLY A 537 -16.48 9.08 -11.01
N LEU A 538 -16.18 8.90 -12.30
CA LEU A 538 -14.88 8.34 -12.74
C LEU A 538 -13.70 9.19 -12.29
N ALA A 539 -13.75 10.50 -12.45
CA ALA A 539 -12.68 11.40 -12.03
C ALA A 539 -12.41 11.29 -10.51
N THR A 540 -13.47 11.29 -9.70
CA THR A 540 -13.36 11.14 -8.23
C THR A 540 -12.79 9.78 -7.85
N ALA A 541 -13.16 8.71 -8.56
CA ALA A 541 -12.59 7.37 -8.35
C ALA A 541 -11.06 7.34 -8.57
N VAL A 542 -10.56 8.08 -9.57
CA VAL A 542 -9.12 8.25 -9.81
C VAL A 542 -8.47 9.14 -8.75
N GLU A 543 -9.13 10.24 -8.34
CA GLU A 543 -8.66 11.18 -7.30
C GLU A 543 -8.59 10.55 -5.89
N LEU A 544 -9.20 9.39 -5.64
CA LEU A 544 -9.00 8.63 -4.39
C LEU A 544 -7.52 8.30 -4.15
N CYS A 545 -6.69 8.24 -5.21
CA CYS A 545 -5.26 8.03 -5.05
C CYS A 545 -4.59 9.26 -4.43
N ASN A 546 -4.21 9.15 -3.16
CA ASN A 546 -3.56 10.20 -2.38
C ASN A 546 -2.03 10.25 -2.51
N GLY A 547 -1.41 9.36 -3.29
CA GLY A 547 0.04 9.30 -3.45
C GLY A 547 0.81 8.57 -2.33
N ALA A 548 0.17 8.10 -1.26
CA ALA A 548 0.82 7.45 -0.10
C ALA A 548 1.65 6.18 -0.43
N ALA A 549 1.57 5.71 -1.66
CA ALA A 549 2.41 4.68 -2.24
C ALA A 549 2.37 3.29 -1.54
N VAL A 550 1.28 2.94 -0.85
CA VAL A 550 1.09 1.59 -0.29
C VAL A 550 1.24 0.49 -1.36
N CYS A 551 0.93 0.82 -2.62
CA CYS A 551 1.14 -0.06 -3.78
C CYS A 551 2.61 -0.30 -4.15
N ARG A 552 3.58 0.36 -3.49
CA ARG A 552 5.02 0.15 -3.67
C ARG A 552 5.64 -0.81 -2.65
N LYS A 553 4.84 -1.38 -1.75
CA LYS A 553 5.32 -2.42 -0.83
C LYS A 553 5.86 -3.63 -1.60
N GLN A 554 6.80 -4.36 -1.01
CA GLN A 554 7.52 -5.40 -1.74
C GLN A 554 7.36 -6.80 -1.15
N ASN A 555 7.21 -6.92 0.18
CA ASN A 555 7.39 -8.21 0.86
C ASN A 555 6.10 -8.80 1.43
N GLU A 556 5.00 -8.09 1.38
CA GLU A 556 3.73 -8.49 1.99
C GLU A 556 2.53 -8.26 1.07
N GLY A 557 1.41 -8.94 1.34
CA GLY A 557 0.12 -8.75 0.68
C GLY A 557 0.10 -9.08 -0.81
N THR A 558 -0.92 -8.57 -1.50
CA THR A 558 -1.19 -8.83 -2.93
C THR A 558 -0.90 -7.61 -3.82
N MET A 559 -1.21 -6.41 -3.36
CA MET A 559 -1.10 -5.15 -4.13
C MET A 559 0.36 -4.69 -4.25
N CYS A 560 0.87 -4.24 -5.34
CA CYS A 560 0.67 -4.46 -6.78
C CYS A 560 1.69 -5.50 -7.25
N PRO A 561 1.30 -6.65 -7.73
CA PRO A 561 2.24 -7.72 -8.12
C PRO A 561 3.19 -7.30 -9.22
N SER A 562 2.72 -6.51 -10.20
CA SER A 562 3.56 -5.97 -11.27
C SER A 562 4.68 -5.05 -10.75
N TYR A 563 4.35 -4.10 -9.86
CA TYR A 563 5.37 -3.25 -9.23
C TYR A 563 6.39 -4.07 -8.43
N MET A 564 5.93 -5.06 -7.68
CA MET A 564 6.82 -5.91 -6.87
C MET A 564 7.92 -6.58 -7.70
N VAL A 565 7.67 -6.86 -8.99
CA VAL A 565 8.64 -7.47 -9.92
C VAL A 565 9.44 -6.40 -10.66
N THR A 566 8.76 -5.42 -11.26
CA THR A 566 9.41 -4.46 -12.18
C THR A 566 10.07 -3.29 -11.49
N LYS A 567 9.63 -2.93 -10.28
CA LYS A 567 10.03 -1.70 -9.56
C LYS A 567 9.75 -0.41 -10.33
N GLU A 568 8.90 -0.46 -11.35
CA GLU A 568 8.46 0.68 -12.13
C GLU A 568 7.25 1.35 -11.48
N ASP A 569 7.31 2.67 -11.29
CA ASP A 569 6.20 3.41 -10.69
C ASP A 569 4.93 3.36 -11.53
N GLU A 570 5.04 3.36 -12.86
CA GLU A 570 3.92 3.21 -13.78
C GLU A 570 3.14 1.89 -13.61
N HIS A 571 3.80 0.84 -13.12
CA HIS A 571 3.17 -0.45 -12.84
C HIS A 571 2.57 -0.54 -11.45
N SER A 572 2.58 0.54 -10.69
CA SER A 572 1.88 0.68 -9.40
C SER A 572 0.47 1.26 -9.59
N THR A 573 -0.41 1.06 -8.59
CA THR A 573 -1.72 1.74 -8.57
C THR A 573 -1.57 3.26 -8.59
N ARG A 574 -0.57 3.80 -7.85
CA ARG A 574 -0.26 5.23 -7.81
C ARG A 574 0.09 5.78 -9.20
N GLY A 575 1.01 5.13 -9.89
CA GLY A 575 1.46 5.57 -11.22
C GLY A 575 0.31 5.60 -12.22
N ARG A 576 -0.45 4.51 -12.29
CA ARG A 576 -1.63 4.40 -13.16
C ARG A 576 -2.69 5.46 -12.85
N ALA A 577 -3.02 5.67 -11.57
CA ALA A 577 -3.98 6.68 -11.16
C ALA A 577 -3.50 8.10 -11.46
N ASN A 578 -2.21 8.40 -11.23
CA ASN A 578 -1.64 9.70 -11.57
C ASN A 578 -1.75 9.99 -13.07
N TYR A 579 -1.42 9.02 -13.92
CA TYR A 579 -1.51 9.23 -15.35
C TYR A 579 -2.96 9.43 -15.82
N MET A 580 -3.89 8.62 -15.32
CA MET A 580 -5.33 8.82 -15.59
C MET A 580 -5.82 10.20 -15.13
N ARG A 581 -5.37 10.67 -13.94
CA ARG A 581 -5.72 11.98 -13.43
C ARG A 581 -5.26 13.12 -14.36
N GLU A 582 -4.03 13.05 -14.87
CA GLU A 582 -3.50 14.05 -15.80
C GLU A 582 -4.32 14.13 -17.10
N ILE A 583 -4.81 12.99 -17.58
CA ILE A 583 -5.72 12.94 -18.74
C ILE A 583 -7.08 13.57 -18.38
N LEU A 584 -7.69 13.11 -17.30
CA LEU A 584 -9.02 13.56 -16.90
C LEU A 584 -9.04 15.03 -16.43
N SER A 585 -7.91 15.59 -15.98
CA SER A 585 -7.80 17.01 -15.65
C SER A 585 -7.64 17.92 -16.88
N GLY A 586 -7.56 17.34 -18.09
CA GLY A 586 -7.42 18.10 -19.35
C GLY A 586 -6.01 18.62 -19.61
N LYS A 587 -4.99 18.25 -18.81
CA LYS A 587 -3.58 18.63 -19.05
C LYS A 587 -2.99 17.92 -20.27
N THR A 588 -3.59 16.80 -20.66
CA THR A 588 -3.40 16.14 -21.95
C THR A 588 -4.73 16.19 -22.71
N GLY A 589 -4.73 15.88 -24.02
CA GLY A 589 -5.99 15.69 -24.72
C GLY A 589 -6.79 14.51 -24.16
N ILE A 590 -8.12 14.63 -24.12
CA ILE A 590 -9.00 13.55 -23.60
C ILE A 590 -8.91 12.27 -24.47
N GLU A 591 -8.51 12.39 -25.72
CA GLU A 591 -8.22 11.29 -26.65
C GLU A 591 -7.16 10.33 -26.09
N GLU A 592 -6.25 10.81 -25.22
CA GLU A 592 -5.28 9.98 -24.52
C GLU A 592 -5.95 9.00 -23.53
N PHE A 593 -7.23 9.22 -23.15
CA PHE A 593 -7.99 8.27 -22.34
C PHE A 593 -8.27 6.95 -23.08
N SER A 594 -8.21 6.92 -24.41
CA SER A 594 -8.21 5.71 -25.23
C SER A 594 -6.86 5.51 -25.95
N GLY A 595 -5.79 6.17 -25.48
CA GLY A 595 -4.49 6.17 -26.14
C GLY A 595 -3.61 4.96 -25.79
N GLN A 596 -2.66 4.66 -26.70
CA GLN A 596 -1.71 3.54 -26.53
C GLN A 596 -0.85 3.64 -25.27
N LYS A 597 -0.41 4.84 -24.89
CA LYS A 597 0.45 5.03 -23.70
C LYS A 597 -0.24 4.65 -22.40
N LEU A 598 -1.54 4.98 -22.24
CA LEU A 598 -2.31 4.55 -21.08
C LEU A 598 -2.56 3.05 -21.13
N HIS A 599 -2.76 2.48 -22.34
CA HIS A 599 -2.84 1.04 -22.53
C HIS A 599 -1.58 0.35 -22.01
N ASP A 600 -0.39 0.80 -22.40
CA ASP A 600 0.89 0.22 -21.98
C ASP A 600 1.08 0.29 -20.46
N ALA A 601 0.75 1.41 -19.82
CA ALA A 601 0.82 1.58 -18.36
C ALA A 601 -0.15 0.64 -17.61
N LEU A 602 -1.32 0.34 -18.20
CA LEU A 602 -2.34 -0.53 -17.62
C LEU A 602 -2.14 -2.01 -18.00
N ASP A 603 -1.36 -2.31 -19.02
CA ASP A 603 -1.21 -3.66 -19.55
C ASP A 603 -0.75 -4.67 -18.50
N LEU A 604 0.27 -4.33 -17.71
CA LEU A 604 0.75 -5.18 -16.61
C LEU A 604 -0.14 -5.15 -15.34
N CYS A 605 -1.33 -4.55 -15.38
CA CYS A 605 -2.27 -4.68 -14.28
C CYS A 605 -3.00 -6.03 -14.36
N LEU A 606 -2.73 -6.91 -13.39
CA LEU A 606 -3.28 -8.27 -13.31
C LEU A 606 -4.76 -8.30 -12.90
N GLU A 607 -5.39 -7.18 -12.62
CA GLU A 607 -6.79 -7.09 -12.15
C GLU A 607 -7.06 -7.95 -10.90
N CYS A 608 -6.05 -8.12 -10.07
CA CYS A 608 -6.07 -8.95 -8.87
C CYS A 608 -6.95 -8.39 -7.73
N LYS A 609 -7.48 -7.16 -7.89
CA LYS A 609 -8.28 -6.42 -6.89
C LYS A 609 -7.59 -6.17 -5.56
N GLY A 610 -6.29 -6.48 -5.45
CA GLY A 610 -5.53 -6.22 -4.22
C GLY A 610 -5.61 -4.75 -3.79
N CYS A 611 -5.62 -3.81 -4.75
CA CYS A 611 -5.77 -2.38 -4.45
C CYS A 611 -7.14 -2.03 -3.82
N LYS A 612 -8.23 -2.66 -4.25
CA LYS A 612 -9.56 -2.44 -3.66
C LYS A 612 -9.64 -2.78 -2.16
N ALA A 613 -8.85 -3.77 -1.72
CA ALA A 613 -8.82 -4.21 -0.33
C ALA A 613 -7.70 -3.54 0.48
N GLU A 614 -6.47 -3.56 -0.03
CA GLU A 614 -5.26 -3.20 0.70
C GLU A 614 -4.89 -1.72 0.57
N CYS A 615 -5.45 -1.00 -0.42
CA CYS A 615 -5.29 0.45 -0.47
C CYS A 615 -6.21 1.10 0.57
N PRO A 616 -5.65 1.84 1.54
CA PRO A 616 -6.48 2.49 2.54
C PRO A 616 -7.49 3.49 1.96
N SER A 617 -7.18 4.05 0.77
CA SER A 617 -8.07 4.94 0.02
C SER A 617 -9.03 4.22 -0.93
N ASN A 618 -9.08 2.89 -0.89
CA ASN A 618 -9.99 2.05 -1.67
C ASN A 618 -9.97 2.28 -3.20
N VAL A 619 -8.81 2.59 -3.77
CA VAL A 619 -8.65 2.75 -5.22
C VAL A 619 -8.89 1.41 -5.91
N ASP A 620 -9.94 1.30 -6.73
CA ASP A 620 -10.22 0.10 -7.53
C ASP A 620 -9.61 0.22 -8.94
N MET A 621 -8.30 -0.03 -9.06
CA MET A 621 -7.61 0.04 -10.35
C MET A 621 -8.10 -1.03 -11.34
N ALA A 622 -8.66 -2.13 -10.88
CA ALA A 622 -9.23 -3.14 -11.75
C ALA A 622 -10.46 -2.58 -12.49
N LYS A 623 -11.40 -1.94 -11.76
CA LYS A 623 -12.58 -1.28 -12.34
C LYS A 623 -12.18 -0.13 -13.29
N LEU A 624 -11.19 0.67 -12.91
CA LEU A 624 -10.65 1.74 -13.77
C LEU A 624 -10.05 1.17 -15.07
N LYS A 625 -9.35 0.03 -15.01
CA LYS A 625 -8.83 -0.65 -16.20
C LYS A 625 -9.94 -1.19 -17.08
N TYR A 626 -11.01 -1.75 -16.52
CA TYR A 626 -12.14 -2.25 -17.31
C TYR A 626 -12.81 -1.12 -18.10
N GLU A 627 -13.01 0.02 -17.45
CA GLU A 627 -13.54 1.23 -18.09
C GLU A 627 -12.63 1.70 -19.23
N PHE A 628 -11.34 1.84 -18.94
CA PHE A 628 -10.35 2.21 -19.96
C PHE A 628 -10.37 1.25 -21.17
N LEU A 629 -10.33 -0.06 -20.92
CA LEU A 629 -10.30 -1.07 -22.02
C LEU A 629 -11.56 -1.03 -22.87
N ALA A 630 -12.73 -0.69 -22.31
CA ALA A 630 -13.93 -0.51 -23.09
C ALA A 630 -13.77 0.64 -24.11
N HIS A 631 -13.33 1.81 -23.64
CA HIS A 631 -13.07 2.96 -24.51
C HIS A 631 -11.94 2.70 -25.53
N TYR A 632 -10.88 1.99 -25.11
CA TYR A 632 -9.80 1.61 -26.01
C TYR A 632 -10.28 0.70 -27.14
N ASN A 633 -11.10 -0.31 -26.82
CA ASN A 633 -11.68 -1.22 -27.80
C ASN A 633 -12.67 -0.53 -28.75
N GLU A 634 -13.43 0.45 -28.28
CA GLU A 634 -14.31 1.27 -29.13
C GLU A 634 -13.51 2.07 -30.16
N ALA A 635 -12.39 2.67 -29.73
CA ALA A 635 -11.54 3.49 -30.60
C ALA A 635 -10.68 2.68 -31.58
N HIS A 636 -10.17 1.51 -31.17
CA HIS A 636 -9.16 0.74 -31.91
C HIS A 636 -9.65 -0.63 -32.39
N GLY A 637 -10.83 -1.05 -31.98
CA GLY A 637 -11.35 -2.41 -32.18
C GLY A 637 -10.74 -3.43 -31.21
N THR A 638 -11.50 -4.49 -30.92
CA THR A 638 -11.06 -5.55 -30.02
C THR A 638 -10.13 -6.54 -30.73
N PRO A 639 -8.90 -6.77 -30.21
CA PRO A 639 -7.97 -7.75 -30.77
C PRO A 639 -8.56 -9.17 -30.83
N LEU A 640 -8.21 -9.95 -31.88
CA LEU A 640 -8.72 -11.32 -32.06
C LEU A 640 -8.41 -12.20 -30.83
N ARG A 641 -7.21 -12.12 -30.27
CA ARG A 641 -6.82 -12.83 -29.06
C ARG A 641 -7.77 -12.50 -27.88
N SER A 642 -8.09 -11.23 -27.70
CA SER A 642 -9.01 -10.78 -26.65
C SER A 642 -10.43 -11.32 -26.85
N LYS A 643 -10.93 -11.36 -28.12
CA LYS A 643 -12.22 -11.99 -28.44
C LYS A 643 -12.23 -13.50 -28.14
N LEU A 644 -11.13 -14.20 -28.45
CA LEU A 644 -11.02 -15.64 -28.15
C LEU A 644 -11.03 -15.91 -26.64
N PHE A 645 -10.28 -15.17 -25.85
CA PHE A 645 -10.29 -15.31 -24.39
C PHE A 645 -11.63 -14.91 -23.78
N ALA A 646 -12.26 -13.84 -24.23
CA ALA A 646 -13.59 -13.45 -23.80
C ALA A 646 -14.64 -14.52 -24.12
N GLY A 647 -14.52 -15.15 -25.29
CA GLY A 647 -15.41 -16.22 -25.78
C GLY A 647 -15.06 -17.63 -25.27
N ILE A 648 -14.20 -17.80 -24.26
CA ILE A 648 -13.69 -19.12 -23.80
C ILE A 648 -14.80 -20.11 -23.47
N HIS A 649 -15.93 -19.65 -22.94
CA HIS A 649 -17.11 -20.49 -22.69
C HIS A 649 -17.62 -21.20 -23.98
N ASN A 650 -17.83 -20.40 -25.02
CA ASN A 650 -18.33 -20.94 -26.32
C ASN A 650 -17.29 -21.85 -26.97
N LEU A 651 -16.01 -21.47 -26.90
CA LEU A 651 -14.92 -22.32 -27.41
C LEU A 651 -14.86 -23.66 -26.68
N SER A 652 -14.96 -23.64 -25.34
CA SER A 652 -14.95 -24.86 -24.53
C SER A 652 -16.16 -25.73 -24.81
N ARG A 653 -17.35 -25.13 -25.03
CA ARG A 653 -18.58 -25.83 -25.38
C ARG A 653 -18.44 -26.54 -26.74
N ILE A 654 -17.87 -25.88 -27.76
CA ILE A 654 -17.62 -26.47 -29.08
C ILE A 654 -16.56 -27.60 -28.93
N ALA A 655 -15.47 -27.35 -28.23
CA ALA A 655 -14.42 -28.34 -28.03
C ALA A 655 -14.91 -29.60 -27.26
N SER A 656 -15.92 -29.45 -26.40
CA SER A 656 -16.51 -30.55 -25.64
C SER A 656 -17.36 -31.52 -26.48
N ILE A 657 -17.61 -31.21 -27.75
CA ILE A 657 -18.26 -32.15 -28.70
C ILE A 657 -17.30 -33.30 -29.03
N TRP A 658 -16.00 -33.00 -29.20
CA TRP A 658 -14.97 -34.01 -29.48
C TRP A 658 -13.71 -33.79 -28.59
N PRO A 659 -13.82 -34.05 -27.29
CA PRO A 659 -12.78 -33.71 -26.31
C PRO A 659 -11.40 -34.31 -26.64
N ALA A 660 -11.37 -35.58 -27.05
CA ALA A 660 -10.11 -36.29 -27.37
C ALA A 660 -9.38 -35.62 -28.56
N MET A 661 -10.11 -35.22 -29.59
CA MET A 661 -9.56 -34.54 -30.77
C MET A 661 -9.05 -33.14 -30.37
N ALA A 662 -9.85 -32.37 -29.64
CA ALA A 662 -9.46 -31.03 -29.16
C ALA A 662 -8.18 -31.08 -28.31
N ASN A 663 -8.11 -31.98 -27.36
CA ASN A 663 -6.94 -32.15 -26.49
C ASN A 663 -5.70 -32.58 -27.29
N THR A 664 -5.83 -33.51 -28.22
CA THR A 664 -4.74 -33.96 -29.08
C THR A 664 -4.21 -32.83 -29.97
N MET A 665 -5.11 -32.03 -30.54
CA MET A 665 -4.70 -30.86 -31.32
C MET A 665 -3.96 -29.82 -30.48
N MET A 666 -4.51 -29.44 -29.32
CA MET A 666 -3.90 -28.44 -28.45
C MET A 666 -2.54 -28.91 -27.86
N ALA A 667 -2.33 -30.20 -27.75
CA ALA A 667 -1.04 -30.75 -27.26
C ALA A 667 0.07 -30.75 -28.33
N ARG A 668 -0.25 -30.63 -29.62
CA ARG A 668 0.75 -30.72 -30.69
C ARG A 668 1.65 -29.50 -30.69
N PRO A 669 3.00 -29.68 -30.72
CA PRO A 669 3.95 -28.56 -30.72
C PRO A 669 3.73 -27.55 -31.86
N ILE A 670 3.39 -28.04 -33.06
CA ILE A 670 3.13 -27.19 -34.23
C ILE A 670 1.92 -26.27 -34.02
N VAL A 671 0.86 -26.76 -33.37
CA VAL A 671 -0.32 -25.94 -33.03
C VAL A 671 0.03 -24.90 -31.96
N ARG A 672 0.81 -25.27 -30.94
CA ARG A 672 1.26 -24.34 -29.89
C ARG A 672 2.18 -23.25 -30.46
N GLN A 673 3.09 -23.60 -31.37
CA GLN A 673 3.94 -22.63 -32.08
C GLN A 673 3.11 -21.69 -32.99
N ALA A 674 2.07 -22.22 -33.65
CA ALA A 674 1.15 -21.40 -34.43
C ALA A 674 0.35 -20.42 -33.56
N LEU A 675 -0.17 -20.89 -32.40
CA LEU A 675 -0.84 -20.02 -31.43
C LEU A 675 0.09 -18.93 -30.88
N ASP A 676 1.36 -19.27 -30.64
CA ASP A 676 2.39 -18.32 -30.20
C ASP A 676 2.67 -17.26 -31.30
N LYS A 677 2.89 -17.71 -32.51
CA LYS A 677 3.28 -16.84 -33.63
C LYS A 677 2.15 -15.91 -34.09
N TYR A 678 0.93 -16.42 -34.20
CA TYR A 678 -0.19 -15.68 -34.82
C TYR A 678 -1.16 -15.05 -33.80
N LEU A 679 -1.24 -15.58 -32.61
CA LEU A 679 -2.15 -15.10 -31.56
C LEU A 679 -1.40 -14.59 -30.29
N GLY A 680 -0.08 -14.74 -30.22
CA GLY A 680 0.69 -14.34 -29.05
C GLY A 680 0.32 -15.13 -27.79
N ILE A 681 -0.11 -16.39 -27.92
CA ILE A 681 -0.37 -17.31 -26.80
C ILE A 681 0.89 -18.12 -26.59
N ASP A 682 1.59 -17.92 -25.46
CA ASP A 682 2.92 -18.47 -25.22
C ASP A 682 2.96 -20.00 -25.33
N ALA A 683 3.86 -20.50 -26.19
CA ALA A 683 4.00 -21.93 -26.46
C ALA A 683 4.48 -22.73 -25.24
N ARG A 684 5.05 -22.10 -24.21
CA ARG A 684 5.46 -22.74 -22.97
C ARG A 684 4.28 -23.12 -22.07
N ARG A 685 3.12 -22.45 -22.21
CA ARG A 685 1.90 -22.71 -21.43
C ARG A 685 1.09 -23.86 -21.98
N LYS A 686 0.64 -24.75 -21.10
CA LYS A 686 -0.36 -25.79 -21.45
C LYS A 686 -1.76 -25.22 -21.27
N LEU A 687 -2.58 -25.31 -22.33
CA LEU A 687 -3.99 -24.94 -22.22
C LEU A 687 -4.76 -25.95 -21.35
N PRO A 688 -5.83 -25.50 -20.64
CA PRO A 688 -6.64 -26.40 -19.83
C PRO A 688 -7.24 -27.53 -20.70
N PRO A 689 -7.16 -28.79 -20.25
CA PRO A 689 -7.72 -29.90 -21.02
C PRO A 689 -9.25 -29.85 -21.03
N ILE A 690 -9.86 -30.32 -22.12
CA ILE A 690 -11.33 -30.51 -22.21
C ILE A 690 -11.67 -31.85 -21.59
N ALA A 691 -12.63 -31.88 -20.67
CA ALA A 691 -13.07 -33.09 -20.02
C ALA A 691 -13.87 -34.02 -20.96
N PRO A 692 -13.75 -35.34 -20.80
CA PRO A 692 -14.52 -36.30 -21.62
C PRO A 692 -16.04 -36.19 -21.41
N GLN A 693 -16.48 -35.74 -20.25
CA GLN A 693 -17.88 -35.51 -19.90
C GLN A 693 -18.00 -34.20 -19.15
N THR A 694 -18.93 -33.34 -19.55
CA THR A 694 -19.20 -32.07 -18.84
C THR A 694 -19.85 -32.32 -17.48
N PHE A 695 -19.65 -31.41 -16.53
CA PHE A 695 -20.29 -31.49 -15.22
C PHE A 695 -21.82 -31.48 -15.34
N GLU A 696 -22.38 -30.59 -16.18
CA GLU A 696 -23.82 -30.51 -16.39
C GLU A 696 -24.39 -31.84 -16.91
N SER A 697 -23.73 -32.46 -17.89
CA SER A 697 -24.15 -33.76 -18.40
C SER A 697 -24.12 -34.88 -17.34
N TRP A 698 -23.07 -34.89 -16.51
CA TRP A 698 -22.98 -35.80 -15.39
C TRP A 698 -24.07 -35.54 -14.35
N PHE A 699 -24.28 -34.26 -13.94
CA PHE A 699 -25.26 -33.87 -12.93
C PHE A 699 -26.69 -34.25 -13.31
N ARG A 700 -27.07 -34.05 -14.59
CA ARG A 700 -28.40 -34.41 -15.13
C ARG A 700 -28.61 -35.91 -15.26
N LYS A 701 -27.58 -36.70 -15.53
CA LYS A 701 -27.65 -38.17 -15.75
C LYS A 701 -27.48 -38.97 -14.45
N ARG A 702 -26.94 -38.38 -13.39
CA ARG A 702 -26.69 -39.10 -12.15
C ARG A 702 -27.99 -39.61 -11.52
N SER A 703 -27.92 -40.80 -10.92
CA SER A 703 -28.95 -41.28 -10.04
C SER A 703 -29.04 -40.36 -8.85
N ARG A 704 -30.16 -39.66 -8.62
CA ARG A 704 -30.30 -38.87 -7.41
C ARG A 704 -30.22 -39.81 -6.22
N PRO A 705 -29.49 -39.47 -5.17
CA PRO A 705 -29.59 -40.22 -3.90
C PRO A 705 -31.09 -40.24 -3.52
N PRO A 706 -31.62 -41.31 -2.95
CA PRO A 706 -32.99 -41.33 -2.46
C PRO A 706 -33.21 -40.06 -1.64
N LYS A 707 -34.31 -39.32 -1.89
CA LYS A 707 -34.64 -38.06 -1.20
C LYS A 707 -34.14 -38.17 0.24
N ALA A 708 -33.26 -37.25 0.62
CA ALA A 708 -32.58 -37.29 1.88
C ALA A 708 -33.54 -37.80 2.97
N THR A 709 -33.14 -38.84 3.67
CA THR A 709 -33.91 -39.50 4.72
C THR A 709 -34.23 -38.58 5.91
N THR A 710 -33.93 -37.30 5.82
CA THR A 710 -34.31 -36.25 6.76
C THR A 710 -35.56 -35.51 6.25
N ALA A 711 -36.60 -35.57 7.01
CA ALA A 711 -37.86 -34.85 6.77
C ALA A 711 -37.69 -33.32 6.64
N ASN A 712 -36.49 -32.80 6.93
CA ASN A 712 -36.07 -31.38 6.76
C ASN A 712 -34.65 -31.32 6.21
N PRO A 713 -34.41 -30.91 4.95
CA PRO A 713 -33.06 -30.65 4.46
C PRO A 713 -32.43 -29.48 5.24
N ALA A 714 -31.11 -29.53 5.41
CA ALA A 714 -30.35 -28.46 6.10
C ALA A 714 -30.49 -27.10 5.39
N GLY A 715 -30.75 -27.13 4.08
CA GLY A 715 -30.99 -25.95 3.24
C GLY A 715 -30.98 -26.32 1.76
N LYS A 716 -31.13 -25.30 0.90
CA LYS A 716 -31.21 -25.44 -0.57
C LYS A 716 -30.09 -24.65 -1.22
N VAL A 717 -29.38 -25.25 -2.16
CA VAL A 717 -28.22 -24.68 -2.87
C VAL A 717 -28.38 -24.80 -4.37
N ILE A 718 -28.19 -23.70 -5.08
CA ILE A 718 -27.88 -23.71 -6.52
C ILE A 718 -26.37 -23.73 -6.65
N LEU A 719 -25.82 -24.80 -7.23
CA LEU A 719 -24.40 -24.84 -7.58
C LEU A 719 -24.22 -24.12 -8.93
N PHE A 720 -23.56 -22.95 -8.88
CA PHE A 720 -23.14 -22.25 -10.08
C PHE A 720 -21.90 -22.92 -10.66
N HIS A 721 -22.12 -23.81 -11.62
CA HIS A 721 -21.08 -24.56 -12.31
C HIS A 721 -20.47 -23.70 -13.41
N ASP A 722 -19.42 -22.91 -13.08
CA ASP A 722 -18.74 -22.04 -14.03
C ASP A 722 -18.17 -22.78 -15.24
N THR A 723 -17.62 -22.04 -16.21
CA THR A 723 -17.07 -22.59 -17.46
C THR A 723 -16.01 -23.67 -17.22
N PHE A 724 -15.13 -23.46 -16.26
CA PHE A 724 -14.01 -24.38 -16.01
C PHE A 724 -14.44 -25.65 -15.29
N ILE A 725 -15.38 -25.54 -14.35
CA ILE A 725 -15.97 -26.71 -13.70
C ILE A 725 -16.74 -27.54 -14.71
N ASP A 726 -17.47 -26.90 -15.63
CA ASP A 726 -18.28 -27.62 -16.58
C ASP A 726 -17.43 -28.38 -17.61
N PHE A 727 -16.52 -27.68 -18.27
CA PHE A 727 -15.82 -28.19 -19.44
C PHE A 727 -14.41 -28.73 -19.19
N ASN A 728 -13.73 -28.31 -18.11
CA ASN A 728 -12.31 -28.62 -17.90
C ASN A 728 -12.04 -29.47 -16.65
N TYR A 729 -12.71 -29.18 -15.54
CA TYR A 729 -12.47 -29.79 -14.23
C TYR A 729 -13.77 -30.25 -13.56
N PRO A 730 -14.59 -31.15 -14.19
CA PRO A 730 -15.88 -31.58 -13.64
C PRO A 730 -15.78 -32.26 -12.29
N GLU A 731 -14.63 -32.83 -11.95
CA GLU A 731 -14.38 -33.50 -10.66
C GLU A 731 -14.57 -32.52 -9.48
N ILE A 732 -14.29 -31.22 -9.65
CA ILE A 732 -14.53 -30.21 -8.62
C ILE A 732 -16.03 -30.06 -8.36
N GLY A 733 -16.83 -29.96 -9.41
CA GLY A 733 -18.30 -29.89 -9.29
C GLY A 733 -18.90 -31.15 -8.67
N LYS A 734 -18.36 -32.33 -9.04
CA LYS A 734 -18.76 -33.63 -8.45
C LYS A 734 -18.42 -33.69 -6.96
N ALA A 735 -17.20 -33.33 -6.59
CA ALA A 735 -16.75 -33.26 -5.20
C ALA A 735 -17.61 -32.27 -4.37
N THR A 736 -17.88 -31.09 -4.90
CA THR A 736 -18.73 -30.09 -4.26
C THR A 736 -20.15 -30.61 -4.04
N THR A 737 -20.73 -31.25 -5.05
CA THR A 737 -22.07 -31.85 -4.96
C THR A 737 -22.10 -32.92 -3.88
N THR A 738 -21.12 -33.84 -3.88
CA THR A 738 -21.00 -34.91 -2.89
C THR A 738 -20.90 -34.34 -1.45
N LEU A 739 -20.07 -33.32 -1.27
CA LEU A 739 -19.84 -32.69 0.04
C LEU A 739 -21.12 -31.99 0.57
N LEU A 740 -21.81 -31.23 -0.28
CA LEU A 740 -23.05 -30.54 0.08
C LEU A 740 -24.19 -31.51 0.39
N GLU A 741 -24.35 -32.57 -0.42
CA GLU A 741 -25.38 -33.59 -0.21
C GLU A 741 -25.07 -34.43 1.05
N ALA A 742 -23.80 -34.77 1.32
CA ALA A 742 -23.40 -35.43 2.56
C ALA A 742 -23.68 -34.55 3.79
N ALA A 743 -23.59 -33.23 3.67
CA ALA A 743 -23.96 -32.27 4.71
C ALA A 743 -25.49 -32.04 4.82
N GLY A 744 -26.30 -32.72 3.99
CA GLY A 744 -27.79 -32.67 4.05
C GLY A 744 -28.45 -31.56 3.22
N TYR A 745 -27.72 -30.90 2.32
CA TYR A 745 -28.30 -29.86 1.44
C TYR A 745 -28.92 -30.45 0.18
N GLU A 746 -30.04 -29.84 -0.25
CA GLU A 746 -30.62 -30.08 -1.58
C GLU A 746 -29.78 -29.30 -2.61
N VAL A 747 -29.10 -29.99 -3.52
CA VAL A 747 -28.27 -29.38 -4.56
C VAL A 747 -28.99 -29.41 -5.90
N ALA A 748 -29.12 -28.24 -6.52
CA ALA A 748 -29.65 -28.05 -7.86
C ALA A 748 -28.68 -27.23 -8.73
N ILE A 749 -28.87 -27.25 -10.05
CA ILE A 749 -28.19 -26.37 -11.01
C ILE A 749 -29.23 -25.61 -11.82
N SER A 750 -28.88 -24.41 -12.28
CA SER A 750 -29.71 -23.62 -13.19
C SER A 750 -29.13 -23.59 -14.60
N GLU A 751 -29.91 -23.18 -15.56
CA GLU A 751 -29.40 -22.72 -16.85
C GLU A 751 -28.53 -21.49 -16.59
N ARG A 752 -27.41 -21.35 -17.31
CA ARG A 752 -26.46 -20.27 -17.13
C ARG A 752 -25.75 -19.86 -18.42
N GLN A 753 -25.24 -18.66 -18.44
CA GLN A 753 -24.18 -18.20 -19.33
C GLN A 753 -22.85 -18.12 -18.55
N CYS A 754 -21.75 -17.80 -19.27
CA CYS A 754 -20.50 -17.44 -18.60
C CYS A 754 -20.75 -16.32 -17.57
N CYS A 755 -20.02 -16.34 -16.43
CA CYS A 755 -20.12 -15.27 -15.42
C CYS A 755 -19.79 -13.87 -15.95
N GLY A 756 -19.23 -13.75 -17.16
CA GLY A 756 -18.83 -12.47 -17.76
C GLY A 756 -17.41 -12.03 -17.41
N ARG A 757 -16.75 -12.66 -16.43
CA ARG A 757 -15.40 -12.26 -15.99
C ARG A 757 -14.36 -12.14 -17.13
N PRO A 758 -14.27 -13.10 -18.08
CA PRO A 758 -13.34 -12.98 -19.22
C PRO A 758 -13.64 -11.78 -20.12
N MET A 759 -14.93 -11.45 -20.31
CA MET A 759 -15.39 -10.30 -21.11
C MET A 759 -15.02 -8.98 -20.41
N ILE A 760 -15.30 -8.86 -19.11
CA ILE A 760 -14.93 -7.70 -18.28
C ILE A 760 -13.43 -7.44 -18.38
N SER A 761 -12.61 -8.48 -18.21
CA SER A 761 -11.14 -8.36 -18.26
C SER A 761 -10.59 -7.97 -19.63
N LYS A 762 -11.37 -8.11 -20.68
CA LYS A 762 -10.98 -7.74 -22.05
C LYS A 762 -11.71 -6.50 -22.58
N GLY A 763 -12.39 -5.72 -21.69
CA GLY A 763 -13.06 -4.49 -22.04
C GLY A 763 -14.27 -4.68 -22.96
N LEU A 764 -15.07 -5.69 -22.70
CA LEU A 764 -16.32 -6.02 -23.43
C LEU A 764 -17.51 -5.93 -22.46
N PRO A 765 -17.88 -4.72 -22.01
CA PRO A 765 -18.92 -4.52 -21.00
C PRO A 765 -20.31 -4.93 -21.46
N GLU A 766 -20.65 -4.75 -22.74
CA GLU A 766 -21.98 -5.07 -23.27
C GLU A 766 -22.25 -6.58 -23.28
N GLU A 767 -21.27 -7.37 -23.71
CA GLU A 767 -21.35 -8.83 -23.69
C GLU A 767 -21.39 -9.34 -22.24
N ALA A 768 -20.62 -8.71 -21.34
CA ALA A 768 -20.66 -9.04 -19.91
C ALA A 768 -22.02 -8.71 -19.30
N ARG A 769 -22.61 -7.56 -19.66
CA ARG A 769 -23.96 -7.11 -19.22
C ARG A 769 -25.04 -8.07 -19.68
N ALA A 770 -24.99 -8.52 -20.94
CA ALA A 770 -25.93 -9.48 -21.47
C ALA A 770 -25.88 -10.81 -20.70
N ASN A 771 -24.69 -11.34 -20.43
CA ASN A 771 -24.52 -12.55 -19.63
C ASN A 771 -24.97 -12.36 -18.18
N ALA A 772 -24.68 -11.23 -17.57
CA ALA A 772 -25.10 -10.90 -16.22
C ALA A 772 -26.64 -10.84 -16.12
N ALA A 773 -27.31 -10.18 -17.07
CA ALA A 773 -28.77 -10.10 -17.13
C ALA A 773 -29.41 -11.48 -17.27
N PHE A 774 -28.85 -12.35 -18.14
CA PHE A 774 -29.31 -13.72 -18.27
C PHE A 774 -29.18 -14.50 -16.95
N ASN A 775 -27.98 -14.47 -16.35
CA ASN A 775 -27.71 -15.21 -15.12
C ASN A 775 -28.59 -14.72 -13.96
N VAL A 776 -28.76 -13.40 -13.80
CA VAL A 776 -29.64 -12.82 -12.78
C VAL A 776 -31.08 -13.25 -13.00
N GLY A 777 -31.56 -13.20 -14.25
CA GLY A 777 -32.92 -13.64 -14.60
C GLY A 777 -33.19 -15.11 -14.28
N LYS A 778 -32.18 -15.97 -14.41
CA LYS A 778 -32.30 -17.41 -14.09
C LYS A 778 -32.13 -17.72 -12.60
N LEU A 779 -31.30 -16.95 -11.88
CA LEU A 779 -30.97 -17.20 -10.47
C LEU A 779 -31.95 -16.52 -9.50
N ALA A 780 -32.47 -15.34 -9.80
CA ALA A 780 -33.37 -14.60 -8.92
C ALA A 780 -34.59 -15.41 -8.44
N PRO A 781 -35.30 -16.18 -9.30
CA PRO A 781 -36.42 -16.99 -8.83
C PRO A 781 -36.03 -18.08 -7.82
N PHE A 782 -34.82 -18.61 -7.88
CA PHE A 782 -34.31 -19.56 -6.88
C PHE A 782 -34.02 -18.86 -5.56
N VAL A 783 -33.43 -17.66 -5.63
CA VAL A 783 -33.18 -16.84 -4.42
C VAL A 783 -34.47 -16.52 -3.69
N GLU A 784 -35.53 -16.16 -4.40
CA GLU A 784 -36.88 -15.95 -3.85
C GLU A 784 -37.46 -17.21 -3.18
N GLN A 785 -37.07 -18.41 -3.66
CA GLN A 785 -37.41 -19.69 -3.05
C GLN A 785 -36.48 -20.11 -1.90
N GLY A 786 -35.56 -19.24 -1.47
CA GLY A 786 -34.65 -19.47 -0.36
C GLY A 786 -33.40 -20.29 -0.69
N TYR A 787 -33.02 -20.43 -1.97
CA TYR A 787 -31.76 -21.04 -2.36
C TYR A 787 -30.57 -20.09 -2.13
N SER A 788 -29.48 -20.62 -1.60
CA SER A 788 -28.16 -19.97 -1.65
C SER A 788 -27.46 -20.34 -2.97
N ILE A 789 -26.77 -19.39 -3.59
CA ILE A 789 -25.98 -19.62 -4.80
C ILE A 789 -24.54 -19.90 -4.34
N VAL A 790 -24.03 -21.09 -4.64
CA VAL A 790 -22.67 -21.49 -4.26
C VAL A 790 -21.83 -21.69 -5.52
N GLY A 791 -20.64 -21.10 -5.56
CA GLY A 791 -19.67 -21.30 -6.65
C GLY A 791 -18.32 -21.73 -6.10
N CYS A 792 -17.52 -22.37 -6.93
CA CYS A 792 -16.20 -22.89 -6.55
C CYS A 792 -15.05 -22.04 -7.09
N GLU A 793 -15.23 -21.37 -8.24
CA GLU A 793 -14.19 -20.49 -8.80
C GLU A 793 -14.37 -19.07 -8.26
N PRO A 794 -13.42 -18.56 -7.45
CA PRO A 794 -13.57 -17.25 -6.81
C PRO A 794 -13.78 -16.11 -7.80
N SER A 795 -13.07 -16.12 -8.92
CA SER A 795 -13.20 -15.09 -9.95
C SER A 795 -14.56 -15.07 -10.63
N CYS A 796 -15.27 -16.20 -10.66
CA CYS A 796 -16.61 -16.29 -11.25
C CYS A 796 -17.70 -15.89 -10.26
N ILE A 797 -17.76 -16.52 -9.07
CA ILE A 797 -18.87 -16.28 -8.15
C ILE A 797 -18.80 -14.88 -7.49
N LEU A 798 -17.59 -14.37 -7.24
CA LEU A 798 -17.43 -13.04 -6.68
C LEU A 798 -17.73 -11.91 -7.67
N THR A 799 -17.70 -12.17 -8.98
CA THR A 799 -18.20 -11.24 -10.02
C THR A 799 -19.67 -10.88 -9.81
N PHE A 800 -20.49 -11.79 -9.30
CA PHE A 800 -21.91 -11.54 -8.99
C PHE A 800 -22.09 -10.49 -7.89
N ARG A 801 -21.12 -10.42 -6.97
CA ARG A 801 -21.16 -9.50 -5.82
C ARG A 801 -20.48 -8.16 -6.10
N ASP A 802 -19.50 -8.15 -7.01
CA ASP A 802 -18.62 -7.01 -7.23
C ASP A 802 -18.94 -6.26 -8.51
N GLU A 803 -18.90 -6.93 -9.69
CA GLU A 803 -19.11 -6.25 -10.98
C GLU A 803 -20.57 -6.23 -11.46
N TYR A 804 -21.39 -7.21 -11.11
CA TYR A 804 -22.80 -7.20 -11.56
C TYR A 804 -23.56 -5.96 -11.10
N PRO A 805 -23.41 -5.46 -9.84
CA PRO A 805 -24.04 -4.21 -9.41
C PRO A 805 -23.54 -2.96 -10.16
N ASP A 806 -22.35 -3.02 -10.76
CA ASP A 806 -21.82 -1.93 -11.60
C ASP A 806 -22.31 -2.01 -13.06
N LEU A 807 -22.69 -3.20 -13.52
CA LEU A 807 -23.21 -3.45 -14.88
C LEU A 807 -24.74 -3.34 -14.96
N LEU A 808 -25.44 -3.75 -13.92
CA LEU A 808 -26.90 -3.84 -13.84
C LEU A 808 -27.43 -3.15 -12.58
N LYS A 809 -28.70 -2.72 -12.65
CA LYS A 809 -29.38 -2.10 -11.51
C LYS A 809 -30.68 -2.86 -11.20
N GLY A 810 -31.09 -2.84 -9.93
CA GLY A 810 -32.39 -3.30 -9.49
C GLY A 810 -32.34 -4.41 -8.43
N HIS A 811 -33.48 -4.66 -7.80
CA HIS A 811 -33.60 -5.57 -6.66
C HIS A 811 -33.15 -7.02 -6.95
N ALA A 812 -33.37 -7.54 -8.16
CA ALA A 812 -32.95 -8.89 -8.52
C ALA A 812 -31.42 -9.05 -8.51
N VAL A 813 -30.68 -8.04 -8.98
CA VAL A 813 -29.21 -8.02 -8.97
C VAL A 813 -28.70 -8.04 -7.55
N ASP A 814 -29.24 -7.17 -6.69
CA ASP A 814 -28.87 -7.08 -5.28
C ASP A 814 -29.18 -8.36 -4.50
N ALA A 815 -30.33 -8.99 -4.80
CA ALA A 815 -30.73 -10.26 -4.19
C ALA A 815 -29.78 -11.40 -4.58
N VAL A 816 -29.46 -11.53 -5.87
CA VAL A 816 -28.51 -12.52 -6.39
C VAL A 816 -27.11 -12.27 -5.81
N ALA A 817 -26.65 -11.01 -5.75
CA ALA A 817 -25.35 -10.67 -5.18
C ALA A 817 -25.26 -11.08 -3.69
N LYS A 818 -26.29 -10.80 -2.89
CA LYS A 818 -26.36 -11.15 -1.46
C LYS A 818 -26.45 -12.66 -1.21
N ALA A 819 -27.09 -13.41 -2.11
CA ALA A 819 -27.27 -14.85 -1.99
C ALA A 819 -26.11 -15.66 -2.58
N SER A 820 -25.08 -15.02 -3.18
CA SER A 820 -23.94 -15.66 -3.83
C SER A 820 -22.77 -15.81 -2.86
N PHE A 821 -22.26 -17.04 -2.72
CA PHE A 821 -21.20 -17.40 -1.79
C PHE A 821 -20.13 -18.26 -2.48
N LEU A 822 -18.88 -18.03 -2.11
CA LEU A 822 -17.83 -19.03 -2.37
C LEU A 822 -18.09 -20.26 -1.49
N LEU A 823 -17.74 -21.46 -1.96
CA LEU A 823 -17.98 -22.71 -1.22
C LEU A 823 -17.47 -22.65 0.22
N GLU A 824 -16.27 -22.20 0.41
CA GLU A 824 -15.62 -22.09 1.72
C GLU A 824 -16.33 -21.09 2.64
N GLU A 825 -16.75 -19.95 2.08
CA GLU A 825 -17.56 -18.96 2.79
C GLU A 825 -18.90 -19.55 3.22
N PHE A 826 -19.55 -20.30 2.33
CA PHE A 826 -20.83 -20.97 2.61
C PHE A 826 -20.68 -21.99 3.76
N ILE A 827 -19.67 -22.85 3.72
CA ILE A 827 -19.42 -23.89 4.74
C ILE A 827 -19.21 -23.24 6.13
N VAL A 828 -18.37 -22.23 6.23
CA VAL A 828 -18.07 -21.55 7.49
C VAL A 828 -19.32 -20.85 8.04
N ARG A 829 -20.09 -20.18 7.20
CA ARG A 829 -21.34 -19.53 7.57
C ARG A 829 -22.36 -20.55 8.12
N GLU A 830 -22.61 -21.62 7.36
CA GLU A 830 -23.57 -22.64 7.76
C GLU A 830 -23.15 -23.38 9.04
N LYS A 831 -21.83 -23.55 9.25
CA LYS A 831 -21.29 -24.10 10.50
C LYS A 831 -21.54 -23.17 11.68
N LYS A 832 -21.31 -21.88 11.52
CA LYS A 832 -21.55 -20.87 12.56
C LYS A 832 -23.03 -20.80 12.96
N GLU A 833 -23.95 -21.00 12.00
CA GLU A 833 -25.38 -21.04 12.22
C GLU A 833 -25.91 -22.42 12.66
N GLY A 834 -25.00 -23.41 12.86
CA GLY A 834 -25.36 -24.76 13.34
C GLY A 834 -26.06 -25.64 12.30
N ARG A 835 -26.12 -25.25 11.03
CA ARG A 835 -26.73 -26.04 9.94
C ARG A 835 -25.78 -27.00 9.27
N TRP A 836 -24.49 -26.73 9.28
CA TRP A 836 -23.46 -27.66 8.78
C TRP A 836 -23.14 -28.70 9.85
N LYS A 837 -23.60 -29.96 9.64
CA LYS A 837 -23.46 -31.06 10.60
C LYS A 837 -22.52 -32.18 10.13
N LEU A 838 -21.85 -31.98 8.99
CA LEU A 838 -20.95 -32.98 8.43
C LEU A 838 -19.64 -32.99 9.24
N ASP A 839 -19.31 -34.13 9.82
CA ASP A 839 -18.02 -34.38 10.46
C ASP A 839 -17.04 -35.00 9.44
N LEU A 840 -15.85 -34.43 9.35
CA LEU A 840 -14.78 -34.89 8.46
C LEU A 840 -13.68 -35.59 9.26
N LYS A 841 -13.13 -36.66 8.71
CA LYS A 841 -12.02 -37.37 9.32
C LYS A 841 -10.75 -36.54 9.29
N ARG A 842 -10.12 -36.37 10.45
CA ARG A 842 -8.85 -35.69 10.55
C ARG A 842 -7.77 -36.42 9.75
N GLN A 843 -7.12 -35.68 8.85
CA GLN A 843 -6.03 -36.16 8.02
C GLN A 843 -4.67 -35.89 8.71
N THR A 844 -3.73 -36.78 8.55
CA THR A 844 -2.36 -36.62 9.06
C THR A 844 -1.50 -35.71 8.19
N THR A 845 -1.84 -35.62 6.91
CA THR A 845 -1.13 -34.79 5.94
C THR A 845 -1.48 -33.30 6.19
N LYS A 846 -0.46 -32.45 6.12
CA LYS A 846 -0.61 -30.99 6.21
C LYS A 846 -1.17 -30.41 4.91
N ALA A 847 -2.05 -29.43 5.00
CA ALA A 847 -2.53 -28.66 3.86
C ALA A 847 -1.82 -27.30 3.80
N LEU A 848 -1.12 -27.07 2.69
CA LEU A 848 -0.50 -25.80 2.35
C LEU A 848 -1.48 -25.04 1.45
N ILE A 849 -2.10 -23.98 1.97
CA ILE A 849 -3.16 -23.26 1.25
C ILE A 849 -2.65 -21.99 0.58
N HIS A 850 -3.14 -21.73 -0.64
CA HIS A 850 -2.95 -20.48 -1.36
C HIS A 850 -4.31 -19.87 -1.72
N GLY A 851 -4.75 -18.84 -1.00
CA GLY A 851 -5.98 -18.11 -1.29
C GLY A 851 -5.91 -17.38 -2.64
N HIS A 852 -7.01 -17.41 -3.39
CA HIS A 852 -7.13 -16.69 -4.66
C HIS A 852 -7.12 -15.16 -4.43
N CYS A 853 -6.53 -14.38 -5.36
CA CYS A 853 -6.41 -12.93 -5.19
C CYS A 853 -7.77 -12.21 -5.04
N HIS A 854 -8.81 -12.58 -5.80
CA HIS A 854 -10.17 -12.02 -5.63
C HIS A 854 -10.81 -12.45 -4.30
N GLU A 855 -10.59 -13.68 -3.84
CA GLU A 855 -11.03 -14.13 -2.52
C GLU A 855 -10.37 -13.29 -1.43
N LYS A 856 -9.04 -13.17 -1.44
CA LYS A 856 -8.28 -12.33 -0.49
C LYS A 856 -8.80 -10.90 -0.45
N ALA A 857 -9.03 -10.31 -1.62
CA ALA A 857 -9.50 -8.94 -1.73
C ALA A 857 -10.95 -8.75 -1.23
N LEU A 858 -11.89 -9.57 -1.68
CA LEU A 858 -13.32 -9.32 -1.48
C LEU A 858 -13.88 -9.91 -0.19
N ILE A 859 -13.42 -11.11 0.23
CA ILE A 859 -13.96 -11.81 1.39
C ILE A 859 -12.91 -12.21 2.44
N GLY A 860 -11.61 -12.22 2.08
CA GLY A 860 -10.49 -12.65 2.92
C GLY A 860 -10.28 -14.17 2.91
N SER A 861 -9.03 -14.61 3.11
CA SER A 861 -8.64 -16.03 3.06
C SER A 861 -9.02 -16.85 4.31
N ARG A 862 -9.59 -16.20 5.34
CA ARG A 862 -9.98 -16.88 6.58
C ARG A 862 -10.95 -18.05 6.34
N PHE A 863 -11.87 -17.90 5.39
CA PHE A 863 -12.87 -18.92 5.07
C PHE A 863 -12.21 -20.18 4.52
N LEU A 864 -11.25 -20.05 3.62
CA LEU A 864 -10.44 -21.16 3.14
C LEU A 864 -9.70 -21.84 4.29
N LYS A 865 -9.06 -21.06 5.17
CA LYS A 865 -8.31 -21.58 6.32
C LYS A 865 -9.22 -22.33 7.30
N GLU A 866 -10.34 -21.76 7.69
CA GLU A 866 -11.31 -22.35 8.60
C GLU A 866 -11.95 -23.62 8.00
N THR A 867 -12.28 -23.60 6.72
CA THR A 867 -12.85 -24.76 6.00
C THR A 867 -11.84 -25.90 5.92
N MET A 868 -10.60 -25.63 5.52
CA MET A 868 -9.57 -26.67 5.46
C MET A 868 -9.18 -27.21 6.83
N ALA A 869 -9.26 -26.36 7.87
CA ALA A 869 -9.01 -26.77 9.25
C ALA A 869 -10.04 -27.78 9.80
N LEU A 870 -11.17 -28.02 9.12
CA LEU A 870 -12.13 -29.07 9.48
C LEU A 870 -11.50 -30.48 9.37
N ALA A 871 -10.55 -30.66 8.44
CA ALA A 871 -9.96 -31.97 8.17
C ALA A 871 -8.42 -31.99 8.25
N TYR A 872 -7.73 -30.87 8.10
CA TYR A 872 -6.28 -30.80 7.95
C TYR A 872 -5.62 -29.89 9.00
N THR A 873 -4.32 -30.08 9.22
CA THR A 873 -3.45 -29.04 9.78
C THR A 873 -3.09 -28.07 8.66
N VAL A 874 -3.39 -26.78 8.83
CA VAL A 874 -3.34 -25.80 7.75
C VAL A 874 -2.20 -24.81 7.94
N GLU A 875 -1.45 -24.57 6.87
CA GLU A 875 -0.53 -23.43 6.75
C GLU A 875 -0.90 -22.61 5.53
N GLU A 876 -1.06 -21.28 5.72
CA GLU A 876 -1.32 -20.35 4.63
C GLU A 876 -0.02 -19.79 4.07
N ILE A 877 0.15 -19.87 2.74
CA ILE A 877 1.27 -19.24 2.05
C ILE A 877 0.98 -17.73 1.92
N ASP A 878 1.82 -16.89 2.51
CA ASP A 878 1.80 -15.44 2.26
C ASP A 878 2.41 -15.13 0.89
N SER A 879 1.69 -15.43 -0.18
CA SER A 879 2.18 -15.37 -1.57
C SER A 879 1.60 -14.23 -2.40
N GLY A 880 0.57 -13.53 -1.94
CA GLY A 880 -0.13 -12.52 -2.75
C GLY A 880 -0.83 -13.14 -3.97
N CYS A 881 -0.49 -12.68 -5.18
CA CYS A 881 -0.98 -13.23 -6.45
C CYS A 881 -0.08 -14.36 -6.94
N CYS A 882 -0.65 -15.37 -7.61
CA CYS A 882 0.10 -16.44 -8.26
C CYS A 882 0.81 -16.01 -9.56
N GLY A 883 0.40 -14.87 -10.16
CA GLY A 883 0.92 -14.36 -11.42
C GLY A 883 0.19 -14.80 -12.69
N MET A 884 -0.71 -15.79 -12.64
CA MET A 884 -1.42 -16.28 -13.83
C MET A 884 -2.52 -15.33 -14.29
N ALA A 885 -3.40 -14.89 -13.39
CA ALA A 885 -4.47 -13.91 -13.64
C ALA A 885 -5.28 -14.16 -14.93
N GLY A 886 -5.96 -15.28 -15.03
CA GLY A 886 -6.76 -15.65 -16.19
C GLY A 886 -5.91 -15.78 -17.46
N SER A 887 -6.20 -14.96 -18.49
CA SER A 887 -5.45 -14.98 -19.75
C SER A 887 -4.07 -14.37 -19.68
N PHE A 888 -3.79 -13.49 -18.70
CA PHE A 888 -2.54 -12.72 -18.59
C PHE A 888 -1.29 -13.62 -18.67
N GLY A 889 -1.23 -14.69 -17.87
CA GLY A 889 -0.09 -15.59 -17.87
C GLY A 889 0.02 -16.50 -19.11
N PHE A 890 -0.98 -16.50 -20.00
CA PHE A 890 -0.91 -17.21 -21.29
C PHE A 890 -0.40 -16.30 -22.41
N GLU A 891 -0.43 -14.99 -22.22
CA GLU A 891 0.00 -14.04 -23.22
C GLU A 891 1.55 -13.97 -23.24
N LYS A 892 2.13 -14.06 -24.43
CA LYS A 892 3.57 -14.21 -24.64
C LYS A 892 4.40 -13.10 -23.97
N GLU A 893 3.95 -11.88 -24.10
CA GLU A 893 4.57 -10.69 -23.52
C GLU A 893 4.54 -10.67 -21.99
N HIS A 894 3.61 -11.42 -21.39
CA HIS A 894 3.40 -11.44 -19.94
C HIS A 894 3.98 -12.69 -19.24
N TYR A 895 4.40 -13.72 -20.01
CA TYR A 895 4.83 -14.99 -19.44
C TYR A 895 5.92 -14.84 -18.37
N ASP A 896 6.98 -14.11 -18.69
CA ASP A 896 8.13 -13.99 -17.79
C ASP A 896 7.78 -13.20 -16.53
N ILE A 897 6.96 -12.15 -16.65
CA ILE A 897 6.42 -11.39 -15.52
C ILE A 897 5.51 -12.28 -14.65
N SER A 898 4.66 -13.10 -15.29
CA SER A 898 3.77 -14.04 -14.60
C SER A 898 4.57 -15.05 -13.76
N MET A 899 5.64 -15.63 -14.33
CA MET A 899 6.52 -16.54 -13.62
C MET A 899 7.28 -15.84 -12.50
N ALA A 900 7.81 -14.66 -12.74
CA ALA A 900 8.54 -13.87 -11.75
C ALA A 900 7.66 -13.52 -10.53
N ILE A 901 6.37 -13.20 -10.74
CA ILE A 901 5.43 -12.95 -9.63
C ILE A 901 5.28 -14.19 -8.74
N GLY A 902 5.06 -15.38 -9.33
CA GLY A 902 4.93 -16.64 -8.58
C GLY A 902 6.22 -17.04 -7.86
N GLN A 903 7.37 -16.84 -8.51
CA GLN A 903 8.70 -17.14 -7.96
C GLN A 903 9.04 -16.35 -6.70
N ARG A 904 8.46 -15.19 -6.52
CA ARG A 904 8.75 -14.35 -5.34
C ARG A 904 8.45 -15.05 -4.01
N ARG A 905 7.32 -15.74 -3.88
CA ARG A 905 6.88 -16.34 -2.61
C ARG A 905 6.15 -17.66 -2.77
N LEU A 906 5.33 -17.85 -3.83
CA LEU A 906 4.47 -19.02 -3.99
C LEU A 906 5.29 -20.29 -4.29
N PHE A 907 6.08 -20.27 -5.35
CA PHE A 907 6.81 -21.46 -5.78
C PHE A 907 7.81 -21.94 -4.73
N PRO A 908 8.65 -21.05 -4.13
CA PRO A 908 9.57 -21.49 -3.07
C PRO A 908 8.87 -22.07 -1.84
N ALA A 909 7.68 -21.57 -1.47
CA ALA A 909 6.92 -22.11 -0.34
C ALA A 909 6.37 -23.51 -0.64
N VAL A 910 5.91 -23.76 -1.87
CA VAL A 910 5.44 -25.07 -2.33
C VAL A 910 6.59 -26.10 -2.37
N GLU A 911 7.75 -25.69 -2.88
CA GLU A 911 8.94 -26.56 -3.00
C GLU A 911 9.54 -26.96 -1.65
N LYS A 912 9.50 -26.04 -0.67
CA LYS A 912 10.02 -26.30 0.70
C LYS A 912 9.23 -27.35 1.49
N GLN A 913 8.00 -27.67 1.09
CA GLN A 913 7.11 -28.58 1.81
C GLN A 913 6.59 -29.71 0.88
N PRO A 914 7.46 -30.65 0.44
CA PRO A 914 7.11 -31.67 -0.56
C PRO A 914 6.00 -32.62 -0.07
N ASP A 915 5.89 -32.87 1.24
CA ASP A 915 4.93 -33.81 1.83
C ASP A 915 3.54 -33.22 2.08
N ALA A 916 3.40 -31.90 2.02
CA ALA A 916 2.11 -31.23 2.20
C ALA A 916 1.26 -31.31 0.92
N ILE A 917 -0.06 -31.46 1.04
CA ILE A 917 -0.95 -31.22 -0.10
C ILE A 917 -1.04 -29.72 -0.35
N VAL A 918 -1.01 -29.32 -1.64
CA VAL A 918 -1.23 -27.93 -2.03
C VAL A 918 -2.69 -27.74 -2.36
N VAL A 919 -3.33 -26.73 -1.75
CA VAL A 919 -4.75 -26.45 -1.94
C VAL A 919 -4.94 -25.02 -2.41
N ALA A 920 -5.64 -24.83 -3.53
CA ALA A 920 -5.97 -23.52 -4.09
C ALA A 920 -7.35 -23.52 -4.77
N PRO A 921 -8.26 -22.61 -4.42
CA PRO A 921 -9.60 -22.59 -4.99
C PRO A 921 -9.62 -22.16 -6.46
N GLY A 922 -8.75 -21.24 -6.88
CA GLY A 922 -8.76 -20.71 -8.26
C GLY A 922 -8.07 -21.60 -9.29
N VAL A 923 -8.67 -21.76 -10.46
CA VAL A 923 -8.11 -22.53 -11.59
C VAL A 923 -6.75 -21.97 -12.02
N SER A 924 -6.62 -20.66 -12.12
CA SER A 924 -5.36 -19.98 -12.47
C SER A 924 -4.25 -20.31 -11.48
N CYS A 925 -4.56 -20.36 -10.19
CA CYS A 925 -3.59 -20.67 -9.14
C CYS A 925 -3.11 -22.12 -9.23
N ARG A 926 -4.03 -23.08 -9.42
CA ARG A 926 -3.69 -24.51 -9.58
C ARG A 926 -2.80 -24.73 -10.80
N GLN A 927 -3.17 -24.15 -11.94
CA GLN A 927 -2.37 -24.24 -13.18
C GLN A 927 -0.98 -23.62 -13.03
N GLN A 928 -0.86 -22.49 -12.34
CA GLN A 928 0.42 -21.83 -12.13
C GLN A 928 1.35 -22.66 -11.25
N VAL A 929 0.82 -23.22 -10.17
CA VAL A 929 1.60 -24.12 -9.29
C VAL A 929 2.06 -25.35 -10.04
N GLU A 930 1.15 -26.04 -10.75
CA GLU A 930 1.47 -27.25 -11.51
C GLU A 930 2.50 -26.96 -12.62
N HIS A 931 2.32 -25.85 -13.34
CA HIS A 931 3.26 -25.47 -14.40
C HIS A 931 4.68 -25.19 -13.88
N ALA A 932 4.79 -24.48 -12.74
CA ALA A 932 6.09 -24.04 -12.22
C ALA A 932 6.81 -25.12 -11.40
N THR A 933 6.07 -25.90 -10.61
CA THR A 933 6.65 -26.83 -9.63
C THR A 933 6.44 -28.31 -9.97
N GLY A 934 5.64 -28.63 -11.00
CA GLY A 934 5.22 -30.00 -11.34
C GLY A 934 4.24 -30.63 -10.34
N ARG A 935 3.88 -29.93 -9.26
CA ARG A 935 2.99 -30.43 -8.20
C ARG A 935 1.54 -30.11 -8.51
N LYS A 936 0.67 -31.12 -8.48
CA LYS A 936 -0.76 -30.92 -8.60
C LYS A 936 -1.30 -30.22 -7.35
N ALA A 937 -2.02 -29.10 -7.54
CA ALA A 937 -2.77 -28.45 -6.48
C ALA A 937 -4.25 -28.88 -6.55
N LEU A 938 -4.84 -29.21 -5.40
CA LEU A 938 -6.23 -29.62 -5.26
C LEU A 938 -7.14 -28.40 -5.07
N HIS A 939 -8.38 -28.53 -5.52
CA HIS A 939 -9.43 -27.62 -5.08
C HIS A 939 -9.86 -27.97 -3.64
N PRO A 940 -10.29 -27.01 -2.77
CA PRO A 940 -10.79 -27.31 -1.42
C PRO A 940 -11.83 -28.41 -1.36
N ALA A 941 -12.80 -28.43 -2.28
CA ALA A 941 -13.80 -29.52 -2.36
C ALA A 941 -13.19 -30.89 -2.61
N GLU A 942 -12.17 -31.01 -3.49
CA GLU A 942 -11.48 -32.27 -3.74
C GLU A 942 -10.75 -32.74 -2.49
N ALA A 943 -10.06 -31.84 -1.80
CA ALA A 943 -9.34 -32.16 -0.57
C ALA A 943 -10.28 -32.58 0.58
N LEU A 944 -11.44 -31.93 0.73
CA LEU A 944 -12.41 -32.29 1.78
C LEU A 944 -13.14 -33.61 1.51
N VAL A 945 -13.42 -33.94 0.26
CA VAL A 945 -14.00 -35.26 -0.10
C VAL A 945 -13.07 -36.41 0.27
N LEU A 946 -11.76 -36.23 0.24
CA LEU A 946 -10.80 -37.24 0.71
C LEU A 946 -10.91 -37.50 2.23
N ALA A 947 -11.57 -36.61 2.96
CA ALA A 947 -11.78 -36.70 4.42
C ALA A 947 -13.20 -37.18 4.81
N LEU A 948 -14.06 -37.49 3.83
CA LEU A 948 -15.35 -38.15 4.06
C LEU A 948 -15.14 -39.60 4.44
#